data_093902e006211c9c17ae33ef64ee1d52
#
_entry.id   093902e006211c9c17ae33ef64ee1d52
#
_cell.length_a   1.000
_cell.length_b   1.000
_cell.length_c   1.000
_cell.angle_alpha   90.00
_cell.angle_beta   90.00
_cell.angle_gamma   90.00
#
_symmetry.space_group_name_H-M   'P 1'
#
loop_
_entity.id
_entity.type
_entity.pdbx_description
1 polymer ?
#
loop_
_entity_poly.entity_id
_entity_poly.type
_entity_poly.pdbx_seq_one_letter_code
_entity_poly.pdbx_strand_id
1 'polypeptide(L)'
;KGTTNGTITDFDGNFQLNANKGDIIVISFIGYQSQEVPAAPSLNILLKDDSQMLQDVVVIGYGTVKKNDATGSVTAIKAEEKNKGLTVSPQDMIAGKVAGVNVATSTGQPGGGSAIRIRGGSSLTASNDPLIVIDGVVMSSGSVEGLSNPLSSVNPTDIESFTVLKDASATAIYGSRASNGVIIITTKKGKTGSVKINYSGNVSVSTRKNKIDVMTGDEYRDFIINNPNATEAMITAVNLYPGVNTDWQDEVMRTAVSTEHNISAYGSVKDYLPYRVSFGYTNQNGILKTSNFERYTGSVSLTPKFFDDHLNMNLNAKGIYIKNQFADTGAVVGAVSFDPTKPVKNDNNKFGGYFTWTTDNDPNGTKASSAGVNPVSLLEMTDDQSKVKSFIGNAQFDYKVHFLPDLRLNLNVGMDYTKSDGDKYVDPSAPGSYGEDPLKSGSNYLYFYERRNTLLDFYAQYSKDFAKQHFDVMAGYSYQKYHYESNKETWYLSRNEENFGEKTSMNGDQQPAESQYVLLSFYGRLNYTAWDKYLLTFTLRDDASSRFAKNNRWGLFPSVALGWKMNEEAFLKKFKDLSELKLRLGWGITGQQDIQQGDYPYMSFWRYGQGGAMYPIYDESGNVKWVNVVSPSASSPDLKWEQTTTYNVGIDYGFFNNRINGSADFYIRDTKDLINTEVNVPAGTDFAEYVVANIGSLKNTGFEFAINAKPIVSSTWNWDLGFNVAWNKTEITKLDYNDNSDSPGKRFESTGGDGGKTIKIHSVGYAPGTYYVFEQVYDKNGNPMEGVYVDRNGDGEVTEKDLYQYHKPTADVIMGFNSKVSYKNWDFGFNGRASIGNYNYNGIAANAAIGTSAIFSNSALSNQPKAAFNTNFQERQRQSDYYIQNASFLKIDNITLGYSFENFLQGAKYHGLSGRLYATVQNPITITPYDGLDPEVDGGMDRQVYPRPISVLFGVNINF
;
A
#
# COMPACT_ATOMS: atom_id res chain seq x y z
N LYS A 1 -52.70 9.16 -9.81
CA LYS A 1 -52.07 8.25 -10.77
C LYS A 1 -52.82 8.32 -12.11
N GLY A 2 -52.03 8.50 -13.21
CA GLY A 2 -52.65 8.55 -14.55
C GLY A 2 -53.26 9.90 -14.95
N THR A 3 -53.05 10.97 -14.22
CA THR A 3 -53.46 12.32 -14.53
C THR A 3 -52.29 13.30 -14.43
N THR A 4 -52.44 14.52 -14.98
CA THR A 4 -51.47 15.60 -14.86
C THR A 4 -51.62 16.46 -13.61
N ASN A 5 -52.57 16.10 -12.69
CA ASN A 5 -52.80 16.82 -11.45
C ASN A 5 -51.65 16.49 -10.47
N GLY A 6 -50.85 17.48 -10.08
CA GLY A 6 -49.72 17.32 -9.18
C GLY A 6 -49.41 18.57 -8.38
N THR A 7 -48.66 18.41 -7.30
CA THR A 7 -48.17 19.50 -6.45
C THR A 7 -46.75 19.14 -5.99
N ILE A 8 -46.04 20.14 -5.46
CA ILE A 8 -44.73 19.94 -4.81
C ILE A 8 -44.87 20.24 -3.31
N THR A 9 -44.03 19.65 -2.48
CA THR A 9 -43.97 19.95 -1.05
C THR A 9 -43.30 21.30 -0.81
N ASP A 10 -43.68 21.96 0.27
CA ASP A 10 -42.93 23.09 0.82
C ASP A 10 -41.67 22.63 1.53
N PHE A 11 -40.89 23.56 2.11
CA PHE A 11 -39.63 23.27 2.79
C PHE A 11 -39.77 22.41 4.05
N ASP A 12 -40.99 22.41 4.66
CA ASP A 12 -41.29 21.59 5.83
C ASP A 12 -41.88 20.22 5.45
N GLY A 13 -41.97 19.92 4.15
CA GLY A 13 -42.51 18.68 3.62
C GLY A 13 -44.03 18.64 3.51
N ASN A 14 -44.75 19.76 3.75
CA ASN A 14 -46.18 19.81 3.63
C ASN A 14 -46.60 19.95 2.17
N PHE A 15 -47.68 19.29 1.80
CA PHE A 15 -48.28 19.41 0.47
C PHE A 15 -49.81 19.49 0.57
N GLN A 16 -50.40 20.08 -0.43
CA GLN A 16 -51.85 20.12 -0.62
C GLN A 16 -52.17 19.74 -2.07
N LEU A 17 -53.04 18.76 -2.24
CA LEU A 17 -53.45 18.29 -3.56
C LEU A 17 -54.96 18.00 -3.56
N ASN A 18 -55.68 18.53 -4.53
CA ASN A 18 -57.10 18.20 -4.71
C ASN A 18 -57.24 16.82 -5.37
N ALA A 19 -57.76 15.85 -4.64
CA ALA A 19 -57.99 14.48 -5.12
C ALA A 19 -59.30 13.94 -4.59
N ASN A 20 -59.98 13.05 -5.33
CA ASN A 20 -61.20 12.37 -4.89
C ASN A 20 -60.85 11.19 -3.98
N LYS A 21 -61.80 10.81 -3.14
CA LYS A 21 -61.66 9.62 -2.30
C LYS A 21 -61.53 8.37 -3.20
N GLY A 22 -60.42 7.66 -3.06
CA GLY A 22 -60.09 6.48 -3.86
C GLY A 22 -59.01 6.71 -4.97
N ASP A 23 -58.69 7.97 -5.26
CA ASP A 23 -57.56 8.27 -6.14
C ASP A 23 -56.25 7.80 -5.51
N ILE A 24 -55.34 7.36 -6.33
CA ILE A 24 -53.99 7.00 -5.89
C ILE A 24 -53.03 8.17 -6.14
N ILE A 25 -52.42 8.67 -5.07
CA ILE A 25 -51.40 9.70 -5.12
C ILE A 25 -50.05 8.99 -5.24
N VAL A 26 -49.28 9.38 -6.26
CA VAL A 26 -47.88 8.90 -6.45
C VAL A 26 -46.95 9.97 -5.92
N ILE A 27 -46.17 9.61 -4.91
CA ILE A 27 -45.19 10.50 -4.28
C ILE A 27 -43.81 10.01 -4.74
N SER A 28 -43.01 10.92 -5.31
CA SER A 28 -41.66 10.65 -5.74
C SER A 28 -40.75 11.81 -5.37
N PHE A 29 -39.54 11.48 -4.95
CA PHE A 29 -38.47 12.44 -4.73
C PHE A 29 -37.14 11.79 -5.15
N ILE A 30 -36.23 12.57 -5.67
CA ILE A 30 -34.94 12.07 -6.15
C ILE A 30 -34.19 11.44 -4.98
N GLY A 31 -33.78 10.17 -5.13
CA GLY A 31 -33.09 9.40 -4.08
C GLY A 31 -34.01 8.61 -3.15
N TYR A 32 -35.32 8.63 -3.38
CA TYR A 32 -36.30 7.89 -2.61
C TYR A 32 -37.19 7.01 -3.50
N GLN A 33 -37.67 5.89 -2.94
CA GLN A 33 -38.60 4.99 -3.62
C GLN A 33 -39.96 5.68 -3.80
N SER A 34 -40.45 5.70 -5.03
CA SER A 34 -41.78 6.21 -5.30
C SER A 34 -42.83 5.38 -4.54
N GLN A 35 -43.69 6.04 -3.82
CA GLN A 35 -44.80 5.40 -3.07
C GLN A 35 -46.17 5.76 -3.66
N GLU A 36 -47.03 4.76 -3.71
CA GLU A 36 -48.45 4.95 -4.11
C GLU A 36 -49.29 4.79 -2.88
N VAL A 37 -50.07 5.84 -2.55
CA VAL A 37 -50.96 5.85 -1.38
C VAL A 37 -52.34 6.31 -1.80
N PRO A 38 -53.40 5.72 -1.25
CA PRO A 38 -54.79 6.21 -1.46
C PRO A 38 -54.97 7.60 -0.90
N ALA A 39 -55.70 8.46 -1.61
CA ALA A 39 -56.01 9.81 -1.17
C ALA A 39 -56.84 9.80 0.13
N ALA A 40 -56.38 10.57 1.13
CA ALA A 40 -57.03 10.76 2.40
C ALA A 40 -56.93 12.23 2.82
N PRO A 41 -57.85 12.73 3.71
CA PRO A 41 -57.85 14.13 4.13
C PRO A 41 -56.56 14.61 4.79
N SER A 42 -55.80 13.71 5.39
CA SER A 42 -54.44 13.96 5.92
C SER A 42 -53.62 12.72 5.71
N LEU A 43 -52.42 12.91 5.16
CA LEU A 43 -51.46 11.85 4.89
C LEU A 43 -50.11 12.24 5.50
N ASN A 44 -49.54 11.33 6.28
CA ASN A 44 -48.14 11.43 6.71
C ASN A 44 -47.35 10.31 6.03
N ILE A 45 -46.45 10.68 5.13
CA ILE A 45 -45.78 9.75 4.23
C ILE A 45 -44.30 9.83 4.51
N LEU A 46 -43.71 8.71 4.95
CA LEU A 46 -42.29 8.56 5.12
C LEU A 46 -41.73 7.90 3.87
N LEU A 47 -41.00 8.65 3.07
CA LEU A 47 -40.30 8.11 1.92
C LEU A 47 -39.15 7.23 2.38
N LYS A 48 -38.98 6.08 1.73
CA LYS A 48 -37.88 5.17 1.97
C LYS A 48 -36.74 5.50 0.99
N ASP A 49 -35.51 5.56 1.49
CA ASP A 49 -34.34 5.75 0.63
C ASP A 49 -34.29 4.73 -0.50
N ASP A 50 -34.14 5.19 -1.72
CA ASP A 50 -33.85 4.32 -2.86
C ASP A 50 -32.36 4.11 -2.94
N SER A 51 -31.86 3.17 -2.15
CA SER A 51 -30.46 2.79 -2.14
C SER A 51 -29.95 2.24 -3.48
N GLN A 52 -30.85 1.96 -4.43
CA GLN A 52 -30.48 1.49 -5.76
C GLN A 52 -30.13 2.64 -6.73
N MET A 53 -30.77 3.80 -6.61
CA MET A 53 -30.50 4.93 -7.52
C MET A 53 -29.17 5.65 -7.26
N LEU A 54 -28.60 5.58 -6.07
CA LEU A 54 -27.30 6.21 -5.73
C LEU A 54 -26.07 5.31 -6.03
N GLN A 55 -26.30 4.07 -6.47
CA GLN A 55 -25.21 3.14 -6.81
C GLN A 55 -24.72 3.26 -8.25
N ASP A 56 -25.31 4.08 -9.09
CA ASP A 56 -25.18 3.95 -10.54
C ASP A 56 -24.16 4.88 -11.19
N VAL A 57 -23.44 5.71 -10.43
CA VAL A 57 -22.47 6.64 -11.00
C VAL A 57 -21.07 6.29 -10.52
N VAL A 58 -20.16 6.08 -11.45
CA VAL A 58 -18.73 5.84 -11.18
C VAL A 58 -17.90 6.97 -11.74
N VAL A 59 -16.84 7.34 -11.00
CA VAL A 59 -15.87 8.33 -11.46
C VAL A 59 -14.92 7.64 -12.42
N ILE A 60 -14.78 8.18 -13.65
CA ILE A 60 -13.89 7.65 -14.68
C ILE A 60 -12.93 8.75 -15.14
N GLY A 61 -11.87 8.97 -14.42
CA GLY A 61 -10.92 10.01 -14.74
C GLY A 61 -11.58 11.40 -14.73
N TYR A 62 -11.63 12.06 -15.87
CA TYR A 62 -12.31 13.36 -16.03
C TYR A 62 -13.81 13.14 -16.30
N GLY A 63 -14.62 13.18 -15.23
CA GLY A 63 -16.08 13.03 -15.30
C GLY A 63 -16.61 11.77 -14.62
N THR A 64 -17.92 11.60 -14.73
CA THR A 64 -18.66 10.48 -14.15
C THR A 64 -19.53 9.82 -15.22
N VAL A 65 -19.68 8.51 -15.13
CA VAL A 65 -20.60 7.75 -15.99
C VAL A 65 -21.50 6.87 -15.14
N LYS A 66 -22.68 6.52 -15.65
CA LYS A 66 -23.48 5.46 -15.03
C LYS A 66 -22.68 4.16 -15.09
N LYS A 67 -22.68 3.39 -14.01
CA LYS A 67 -21.97 2.11 -13.93
C LYS A 67 -22.33 1.18 -15.11
N ASN A 68 -23.60 1.14 -15.47
CA ASN A 68 -24.09 0.32 -16.59
C ASN A 68 -23.59 0.81 -17.96
N ASP A 69 -23.14 2.06 -18.07
CA ASP A 69 -22.59 2.64 -19.30
C ASP A 69 -21.05 2.59 -19.34
N ALA A 70 -20.41 2.18 -18.27
CA ALA A 70 -18.96 2.00 -18.26
C ALA A 70 -18.57 0.83 -19.20
N THR A 71 -17.63 1.11 -20.11
CA THR A 71 -17.11 0.12 -21.06
C THR A 71 -15.86 -0.60 -20.55
N GLY A 72 -15.12 0.00 -19.60
CA GLY A 72 -13.92 -0.57 -18.98
C GLY A 72 -14.21 -1.38 -17.72
N SER A 73 -13.18 -2.11 -17.25
CA SER A 73 -13.23 -2.83 -15.96
C SER A 73 -13.05 -1.85 -14.81
N VAL A 74 -14.16 -1.40 -14.24
CA VAL A 74 -14.24 -0.40 -13.17
C VAL A 74 -14.95 -0.99 -11.96
N THR A 75 -14.33 -0.88 -10.79
CA THR A 75 -14.95 -1.30 -9.52
C THR A 75 -15.04 -0.10 -8.57
N ALA A 76 -16.25 0.27 -8.16
CA ALA A 76 -16.50 1.30 -7.17
C ALA A 76 -16.92 0.66 -5.82
N ILE A 77 -16.35 1.14 -4.73
CA ILE A 77 -16.63 0.70 -3.36
C ILE A 77 -16.97 1.95 -2.53
N LYS A 78 -18.12 1.96 -1.88
CA LYS A 78 -18.45 3.00 -0.90
C LYS A 78 -17.80 2.68 0.44
N ALA A 79 -17.17 3.67 1.06
CA ALA A 79 -16.47 3.51 2.32
C ALA A 79 -17.39 3.12 3.48
N GLU A 80 -18.63 3.60 3.49
CA GLU A 80 -19.59 3.36 4.58
C GLU A 80 -20.16 1.93 4.61
N GLU A 81 -20.19 1.25 3.48
CA GLU A 81 -20.85 -0.05 3.36
C GLU A 81 -20.01 -1.22 3.87
N LYS A 82 -18.67 -1.12 3.88
CA LYS A 82 -17.82 -2.30 3.95
C LYS A 82 -16.71 -2.29 4.98
N ASN A 83 -16.52 -1.23 5.76
CA ASN A 83 -15.46 -1.25 6.77
C ASN A 83 -15.84 -0.49 8.04
N LYS A 84 -15.80 -1.19 9.16
CA LYS A 84 -16.19 -0.65 10.46
C LYS A 84 -15.21 -1.13 11.55
N GLY A 85 -13.91 -1.18 11.23
CA GLY A 85 -12.81 -1.41 12.17
C GLY A 85 -11.92 -0.16 12.30
N LEU A 86 -10.89 -0.22 13.13
CA LEU A 86 -9.83 0.77 13.15
C LEU A 86 -9.12 0.72 11.78
N THR A 87 -9.30 1.77 11.00
CA THR A 87 -8.69 1.88 9.68
C THR A 87 -7.83 3.13 9.69
N VAL A 88 -6.55 2.96 9.99
CA VAL A 88 -5.57 4.05 9.97
C VAL A 88 -5.16 4.37 8.54
N SER A 89 -5.14 3.34 7.69
CA SER A 89 -4.78 3.46 6.28
C SER A 89 -5.97 3.24 5.35
N PRO A 90 -6.20 4.13 4.37
CA PRO A 90 -7.21 3.92 3.32
C PRO A 90 -7.05 2.62 2.53
N GLN A 91 -5.83 2.08 2.41
CA GLN A 91 -5.53 0.83 1.69
C GLN A 91 -6.24 -0.38 2.30
N ASP A 92 -6.35 -0.44 3.62
CA ASP A 92 -7.01 -1.54 4.32
C ASP A 92 -8.51 -1.61 4.01
N MET A 93 -9.09 -0.48 3.58
CA MET A 93 -10.50 -0.42 3.19
C MET A 93 -10.82 -1.18 1.91
N ILE A 94 -9.83 -1.38 1.04
CA ILE A 94 -10.00 -2.09 -0.25
C ILE A 94 -9.45 -3.52 -0.23
N ALA A 95 -8.69 -3.89 0.81
CA ALA A 95 -8.09 -5.22 0.94
C ALA A 95 -9.15 -6.33 0.86
N GLY A 96 -8.97 -7.30 -0.05
CA GLY A 96 -9.88 -8.42 -0.27
C GLY A 96 -11.27 -8.06 -0.81
N LYS A 97 -11.51 -6.81 -1.25
CA LYS A 97 -12.84 -6.36 -1.70
C LYS A 97 -12.96 -6.14 -3.22
N VAL A 98 -11.84 -6.10 -3.91
CA VAL A 98 -11.78 -5.90 -5.37
C VAL A 98 -11.04 -7.06 -6.01
N ALA A 99 -11.68 -7.76 -6.94
CA ALA A 99 -11.03 -8.81 -7.71
C ALA A 99 -9.82 -8.23 -8.49
N GLY A 100 -8.68 -8.94 -8.47
CA GLY A 100 -7.46 -8.53 -9.14
C GLY A 100 -6.64 -7.45 -8.41
N VAL A 101 -7.06 -7.02 -7.21
CA VAL A 101 -6.31 -6.09 -6.36
C VAL A 101 -5.74 -6.85 -5.17
N ASN A 102 -4.44 -6.96 -5.12
CA ASN A 102 -3.70 -7.47 -3.98
C ASN A 102 -3.25 -6.32 -3.10
N VAL A 103 -3.59 -6.36 -1.82
CA VAL A 103 -3.11 -5.42 -0.80
C VAL A 103 -2.34 -6.23 0.22
N ALA A 104 -1.02 -6.17 0.14
CA ALA A 104 -0.11 -6.89 1.03
C ALA A 104 0.35 -5.97 2.16
N THR A 105 -0.03 -6.29 3.38
CA THR A 105 0.38 -5.55 4.59
C THR A 105 1.52 -6.32 5.24
N SER A 106 2.74 -5.91 4.99
CA SER A 106 3.95 -6.60 5.45
C SER A 106 4.44 -6.13 6.83
N THR A 107 3.76 -5.19 7.47
CA THR A 107 4.19 -4.63 8.76
C THR A 107 3.02 -4.35 9.69
N GLY A 108 3.21 -4.62 10.99
CA GLY A 108 2.29 -4.20 12.08
C GLY A 108 2.64 -2.84 12.67
N GLN A 109 3.61 -2.11 12.10
CA GLN A 109 4.05 -0.80 12.61
C GLN A 109 2.93 0.23 12.57
N PRO A 110 2.78 1.06 13.60
CA PRO A 110 1.85 2.18 13.60
C PRO A 110 2.03 3.09 12.38
N GLY A 111 0.92 3.48 11.74
CA GLY A 111 0.98 4.28 10.51
C GLY A 111 1.60 3.58 9.30
N GLY A 112 1.91 2.28 9.39
CA GLY A 112 2.52 1.49 8.32
C GLY A 112 1.66 1.43 7.05
N GLY A 113 2.31 1.23 5.90
CA GLY A 113 1.68 1.11 4.60
C GLY A 113 1.48 -0.34 4.17
N SER A 114 0.68 -0.49 3.12
CA SER A 114 0.50 -1.75 2.41
C SER A 114 0.91 -1.57 0.95
N ALA A 115 1.58 -2.55 0.38
CA ALA A 115 1.84 -2.60 -1.06
C ALA A 115 0.55 -2.95 -1.80
N ILE A 116 0.21 -2.19 -2.82
CA ILE A 116 -0.97 -2.44 -3.65
C ILE A 116 -0.50 -2.88 -5.04
N ARG A 117 -1.07 -3.98 -5.54
CA ARG A 117 -0.80 -4.48 -6.89
C ARG A 117 -2.12 -4.75 -7.59
N ILE A 118 -2.28 -4.26 -8.81
CA ILE A 118 -3.45 -4.49 -9.65
C ILE A 118 -3.03 -5.33 -10.85
N ARG A 119 -3.58 -6.55 -10.98
CA ARG A 119 -3.29 -7.47 -12.08
C ARG A 119 -1.80 -7.79 -12.24
N GLY A 120 -1.07 -7.93 -11.13
CA GLY A 120 0.38 -8.11 -11.08
C GLY A 120 1.16 -6.83 -11.32
N GLY A 121 2.49 -6.94 -11.49
CA GLY A 121 3.36 -5.82 -11.87
C GLY A 121 3.50 -5.68 -13.37
N SER A 122 3.83 -4.46 -13.85
CA SER A 122 4.11 -4.21 -15.27
C SER A 122 5.59 -3.96 -15.56
N SER A 123 6.44 -3.85 -14.54
CA SER A 123 7.87 -3.57 -14.69
C SER A 123 8.72 -4.42 -13.76
N LEU A 124 10.00 -4.59 -14.13
CA LEU A 124 11.01 -5.25 -13.29
C LEU A 124 11.73 -4.27 -12.36
N THR A 125 11.94 -3.03 -12.78
CA THR A 125 12.74 -2.03 -12.06
C THR A 125 12.01 -0.71 -11.83
N ALA A 126 10.98 -0.37 -12.63
CA ALA A 126 10.13 0.78 -12.38
C ALA A 126 9.04 0.47 -11.32
N SER A 127 8.36 1.50 -10.83
CA SER A 127 7.29 1.35 -9.85
C SER A 127 6.17 0.44 -10.36
N ASN A 128 5.73 -0.49 -9.53
CA ASN A 128 4.56 -1.35 -9.76
C ASN A 128 3.33 -0.90 -8.96
N ASP A 129 3.40 0.25 -8.29
CA ASP A 129 2.26 0.79 -7.54
C ASP A 129 1.23 1.43 -8.47
N PRO A 130 -0.07 1.31 -8.17
CA PRO A 130 -1.10 2.00 -8.93
C PRO A 130 -1.03 3.51 -8.73
N LEU A 131 -1.49 4.26 -9.73
CA LEU A 131 -1.65 5.70 -9.61
C LEU A 131 -2.77 6.02 -8.60
N ILE A 132 -2.48 6.88 -7.64
CA ILE A 132 -3.46 7.36 -6.66
C ILE A 132 -3.93 8.75 -7.06
N VAL A 133 -5.24 8.95 -7.10
CA VAL A 133 -5.88 10.24 -7.38
C VAL A 133 -6.85 10.57 -6.26
N ILE A 134 -6.72 11.74 -5.63
CA ILE A 134 -7.56 12.18 -4.52
C ILE A 134 -8.29 13.45 -4.94
N ASP A 135 -9.62 13.38 -5.09
CA ASP A 135 -10.48 14.49 -5.54
C ASP A 135 -9.98 15.21 -6.81
N GLY A 136 -9.35 14.45 -7.73
CA GLY A 136 -8.79 14.99 -8.98
C GLY A 136 -7.35 15.49 -8.88
N VAL A 137 -6.70 15.39 -7.70
CA VAL A 137 -5.26 15.62 -7.55
C VAL A 137 -4.53 14.29 -7.69
N VAL A 138 -3.63 14.23 -8.64
CA VAL A 138 -2.76 13.07 -8.84
C VAL A 138 -1.63 13.13 -7.81
N MET A 139 -1.54 12.10 -6.97
CA MET A 139 -0.52 12.01 -5.94
C MET A 139 0.85 11.66 -6.55
N SER A 140 1.89 12.16 -5.93
CA SER A 140 3.25 11.76 -6.29
C SER A 140 3.48 10.29 -5.93
N SER A 141 4.16 9.56 -6.80
CA SER A 141 4.70 8.24 -6.50
C SER A 141 5.90 8.35 -5.54
N GLY A 142 6.09 7.33 -4.75
CA GLY A 142 7.19 7.24 -3.77
C GLY A 142 6.84 7.83 -2.39
N SER A 143 7.51 7.30 -1.39
CA SER A 143 7.45 7.78 0.00
C SER A 143 8.51 8.85 0.23
N VAL A 144 8.28 9.73 1.21
CA VAL A 144 9.31 10.56 1.82
C VAL A 144 9.75 9.90 3.12
N GLU A 145 11.02 9.99 3.46
CA GLU A 145 11.52 9.47 4.73
C GLU A 145 10.77 10.14 5.89
N GLY A 146 10.40 9.36 6.90
CA GLY A 146 9.56 9.82 8.01
C GLY A 146 8.06 9.71 7.77
N LEU A 147 7.60 9.34 6.57
CA LEU A 147 6.20 9.02 6.26
C LEU A 147 6.11 7.59 5.75
N SER A 148 5.75 6.65 6.61
CA SER A 148 5.68 5.22 6.26
C SER A 148 4.67 4.90 5.15
N ASN A 149 3.65 5.75 4.98
CA ASN A 149 2.59 5.55 4.01
C ASN A 149 2.06 6.89 3.47
N PRO A 150 2.22 7.20 2.17
CA PRO A 150 1.69 8.42 1.56
C PRO A 150 0.17 8.57 1.71
N LEU A 151 -0.60 7.46 1.72
CA LEU A 151 -2.05 7.48 1.92
C LEU A 151 -2.48 7.78 3.37
N SER A 152 -1.55 7.76 4.35
CA SER A 152 -1.80 8.30 5.69
C SER A 152 -2.13 9.79 5.68
N SER A 153 -1.86 10.47 4.58
CA SER A 153 -2.26 11.86 4.33
C SER A 153 -3.75 12.04 3.99
N VAL A 154 -4.57 11.02 4.10
CA VAL A 154 -6.04 11.13 3.97
C VAL A 154 -6.70 10.49 5.18
N ASN A 155 -7.64 11.21 5.79
CA ASN A 155 -8.44 10.63 6.87
C ASN A 155 -9.46 9.62 6.28
N PRO A 156 -9.41 8.32 6.65
CA PRO A 156 -10.34 7.32 6.14
C PRO A 156 -11.81 7.66 6.37
N THR A 157 -12.15 8.39 7.45
CA THR A 157 -13.53 8.78 7.74
C THR A 157 -14.08 9.85 6.79
N ASP A 158 -13.20 10.60 6.12
CA ASP A 158 -13.57 11.57 5.09
C ASP A 158 -13.77 10.96 3.71
N ILE A 159 -13.42 9.69 3.51
CA ILE A 159 -13.57 9.02 2.23
C ILE A 159 -15.03 8.67 2.00
N GLU A 160 -15.56 8.99 0.82
CA GLU A 160 -16.87 8.59 0.32
C GLU A 160 -16.80 7.29 -0.45
N SER A 161 -15.85 7.20 -1.39
CA SER A 161 -15.70 6.03 -2.25
C SER A 161 -14.29 5.84 -2.77
N PHE A 162 -14.01 4.59 -3.14
CA PHE A 162 -12.87 4.19 -3.95
C PHE A 162 -13.37 3.73 -5.31
N THR A 163 -12.74 4.20 -6.38
CA THR A 163 -12.95 3.67 -7.72
C THR A 163 -11.63 3.11 -8.22
N VAL A 164 -11.62 1.84 -8.57
CA VAL A 164 -10.44 1.15 -9.09
C VAL A 164 -10.61 0.90 -10.58
N LEU A 165 -9.71 1.49 -11.37
CA LEU A 165 -9.63 1.32 -12.82
C LEU A 165 -8.55 0.29 -13.12
N LYS A 166 -8.90 -0.82 -13.77
CA LYS A 166 -8.02 -1.99 -13.89
C LYS A 166 -7.50 -2.25 -15.29
N ASP A 167 -8.19 -1.82 -16.33
CA ASP A 167 -7.80 -2.03 -17.72
C ASP A 167 -7.35 -0.74 -18.44
N ALA A 168 -6.66 -0.89 -19.56
CA ALA A 168 -6.15 0.24 -20.32
C ALA A 168 -7.25 1.17 -20.83
N SER A 169 -8.45 0.66 -21.15
CA SER A 169 -9.55 1.49 -21.64
C SER A 169 -10.10 2.44 -20.59
N ALA A 170 -10.09 2.01 -19.32
CA ALA A 170 -10.47 2.85 -18.19
C ALA A 170 -9.32 3.77 -17.72
N THR A 171 -8.07 3.34 -17.85
CA THR A 171 -6.89 4.04 -17.31
C THR A 171 -6.18 4.95 -18.32
N ALA A 172 -6.37 4.77 -19.64
CA ALA A 172 -5.67 5.52 -20.69
C ALA A 172 -5.84 7.05 -20.58
N ILE A 173 -6.94 7.52 -20.00
CA ILE A 173 -7.15 8.96 -19.78
C ILE A 173 -6.14 9.57 -18.79
N TYR A 174 -5.52 8.74 -17.93
CA TYR A 174 -4.42 9.10 -17.02
C TYR A 174 -3.03 8.85 -17.63
N GLY A 175 -3.00 8.23 -18.84
CA GLY A 175 -1.83 8.10 -19.71
C GLY A 175 -0.67 7.31 -19.12
N SER A 176 0.47 7.94 -19.13
CA SER A 176 1.80 7.41 -18.90
C SER A 176 2.12 6.92 -17.48
N ARG A 177 1.19 6.96 -16.54
CA ARG A 177 1.38 6.48 -15.17
C ARG A 177 0.36 5.45 -14.75
N ALA A 178 -0.48 5.06 -15.68
CA ALA A 178 -1.64 4.23 -15.42
C ALA A 178 -1.45 2.75 -15.83
N SER A 179 -0.22 2.33 -16.18
CA SER A 179 0.10 0.94 -16.53
C SER A 179 -0.24 -0.04 -15.41
N ASN A 180 -0.08 0.36 -14.16
CA ASN A 180 -0.39 -0.47 -12.98
C ASN A 180 -1.81 -0.25 -12.43
N GLY A 181 -2.71 0.37 -13.22
CA GLY A 181 -4.05 0.72 -12.77
C GLY A 181 -4.11 2.06 -12.03
N VAL A 182 -5.34 2.49 -11.72
CA VAL A 182 -5.60 3.76 -11.03
C VAL A 182 -6.58 3.53 -9.88
N ILE A 183 -6.30 4.12 -8.73
CA ILE A 183 -7.20 4.18 -7.58
C ILE A 183 -7.62 5.62 -7.38
N ILE A 184 -8.90 5.90 -7.59
CA ILE A 184 -9.50 7.22 -7.38
C ILE A 184 -10.18 7.20 -6.01
N ILE A 185 -9.76 8.11 -5.14
CA ILE A 185 -10.34 8.35 -3.83
C ILE A 185 -11.19 9.60 -3.91
N THR A 186 -12.48 9.46 -3.68
CA THR A 186 -13.41 10.58 -3.59
C THR A 186 -13.74 10.84 -2.14
N THR A 187 -13.62 12.10 -1.69
CA THR A 187 -13.96 12.47 -0.31
C THR A 187 -15.36 13.04 -0.21
N LYS A 188 -15.96 12.93 0.99
CA LYS A 188 -17.29 13.41 1.33
C LYS A 188 -17.39 14.92 1.12
N LYS A 189 -18.47 15.36 0.51
CA LYS A 189 -18.78 16.77 0.20
C LYS A 189 -19.91 17.30 1.08
N GLY A 190 -20.11 18.61 1.04
CA GLY A 190 -21.27 19.26 1.59
C GLY A 190 -22.56 18.82 0.89
N LYS A 191 -23.67 18.83 1.64
CA LYS A 191 -25.01 18.56 1.11
C LYS A 191 -25.90 19.75 1.40
N THR A 192 -26.84 20.03 0.51
CA THR A 192 -27.88 21.04 0.76
C THR A 192 -28.75 20.65 1.96
N GLY A 193 -29.15 21.62 2.74
CA GLY A 193 -30.00 21.43 3.92
C GLY A 193 -29.40 22.01 5.20
N SER A 194 -30.05 21.72 6.33
CA SER A 194 -29.61 22.15 7.67
C SER A 194 -28.26 21.54 8.04
N VAL A 195 -27.55 22.21 8.96
CA VAL A 195 -26.28 21.74 9.48
C VAL A 195 -26.48 20.41 10.20
N LYS A 196 -25.68 19.44 9.85
CA LYS A 196 -25.56 18.14 10.54
C LYS A 196 -24.15 17.97 11.07
N ILE A 197 -24.03 17.46 12.28
CA ILE A 197 -22.75 17.18 12.92
C ILE A 197 -22.63 15.67 13.08
N ASN A 198 -21.48 15.13 12.73
CA ASN A 198 -21.15 13.72 12.91
C ASN A 198 -19.91 13.61 13.78
N TYR A 199 -19.96 12.78 14.80
CA TYR A 199 -18.83 12.40 15.63
C TYR A 199 -18.58 10.89 15.51
N SER A 200 -17.32 10.49 15.31
CA SER A 200 -16.88 9.10 15.34
C SER A 200 -15.68 8.98 16.26
N GLY A 201 -15.76 8.10 17.24
CA GLY A 201 -14.64 7.83 18.16
C GLY A 201 -14.48 6.35 18.41
N ASN A 202 -13.23 5.92 18.61
CA ASN A 202 -12.93 4.54 18.98
C ASN A 202 -11.69 4.46 19.89
N VAL A 203 -11.64 3.38 20.65
CA VAL A 203 -10.50 2.96 21.47
C VAL A 203 -10.19 1.50 21.13
N SER A 204 -8.93 1.19 20.94
CA SER A 204 -8.48 -0.18 20.66
C SER A 204 -7.37 -0.62 21.60
N VAL A 205 -7.37 -1.91 21.93
CA VAL A 205 -6.31 -2.59 22.66
C VAL A 205 -5.71 -3.64 21.76
N SER A 206 -4.40 -3.55 21.55
CA SER A 206 -3.63 -4.38 20.64
C SER A 206 -2.57 -5.17 21.43
N THR A 207 -2.42 -6.45 21.09
CA THR A 207 -1.40 -7.31 21.69
C THR A 207 -0.78 -8.21 20.63
N ARG A 208 0.39 -8.75 20.93
CA ARG A 208 1.08 -9.73 20.08
C ARG A 208 0.21 -10.96 19.84
N LYS A 209 0.20 -11.46 18.61
CA LYS A 209 -0.55 -12.66 18.24
C LYS A 209 0.30 -13.92 18.35
N ASN A 210 1.52 -13.90 17.80
CA ASN A 210 2.43 -15.03 17.71
C ASN A 210 3.83 -14.65 18.19
N LYS A 211 4.65 -15.62 18.55
CA LYS A 211 6.09 -15.51 18.80
C LYS A 211 6.82 -16.70 18.16
N ILE A 212 8.10 -16.51 17.88
CA ILE A 212 8.98 -17.58 17.44
C ILE A 212 9.30 -18.46 18.64
N ASP A 213 9.20 -19.76 18.49
CA ASP A 213 9.57 -20.70 19.55
C ASP A 213 11.10 -20.79 19.63
N VAL A 214 11.63 -20.33 20.75
CA VAL A 214 13.06 -20.32 21.08
C VAL A 214 13.30 -21.05 22.38
N MET A 215 14.54 -21.45 22.65
CA MET A 215 14.90 -22.04 23.93
C MET A 215 14.74 -21.01 25.05
N THR A 216 14.13 -21.45 26.15
CA THR A 216 14.14 -20.70 27.42
C THR A 216 15.55 -20.69 28.03
N GLY A 217 15.80 -19.83 29.04
CA GLY A 217 17.11 -19.77 29.70
C GLY A 217 17.55 -21.10 30.31
N ASP A 218 16.63 -21.89 30.85
CA ASP A 218 16.93 -23.19 31.41
C ASP A 218 17.19 -24.24 30.34
N GLU A 219 16.36 -24.31 29.30
CA GLU A 219 16.59 -25.19 28.13
C GLU A 219 17.93 -24.85 27.43
N TYR A 220 18.25 -23.56 27.30
CA TYR A 220 19.48 -23.13 26.67
C TYR A 220 20.73 -23.47 27.49
N ARG A 221 20.61 -23.32 28.85
CA ARG A 221 21.67 -23.73 29.79
C ARG A 221 21.94 -25.22 29.70
N ASP A 222 20.89 -26.03 29.71
CA ASP A 222 20.98 -27.48 29.58
C ASP A 222 21.58 -27.87 28.22
N PHE A 223 21.18 -27.22 27.16
CA PHE A 223 21.69 -27.44 25.83
C PHE A 223 23.21 -27.15 25.72
N ILE A 224 23.69 -26.05 26.29
CA ILE A 224 25.13 -25.70 26.27
C ILE A 224 25.92 -26.66 27.15
N ILE A 225 25.48 -26.95 28.38
CA ILE A 225 26.21 -27.81 29.34
C ILE A 225 26.32 -29.24 28.81
N ASN A 226 25.29 -29.75 28.14
CA ASN A 226 25.27 -31.13 27.60
C ASN A 226 25.81 -31.22 26.16
N ASN A 227 26.24 -30.13 25.53
CA ASN A 227 26.80 -30.16 24.20
C ASN A 227 28.22 -30.78 24.25
N PRO A 228 28.49 -31.89 23.55
CA PRO A 228 29.80 -32.54 23.56
C PRO A 228 30.95 -31.64 23.02
N ASN A 229 30.63 -30.59 22.26
CA ASN A 229 31.55 -29.64 21.73
C ASN A 229 31.61 -28.34 22.55
N ALA A 230 30.97 -28.28 23.72
CA ALA A 230 30.99 -27.08 24.55
C ALA A 230 32.41 -26.81 25.09
N THR A 231 32.85 -25.59 24.93
CA THR A 231 34.13 -25.11 25.49
C THR A 231 33.94 -24.65 26.95
N GLU A 232 35.01 -24.56 27.74
CA GLU A 232 34.96 -23.98 29.06
C GLU A 232 34.46 -22.54 29.05
N ALA A 233 34.81 -21.78 28.01
CA ALA A 233 34.30 -20.42 27.81
C ALA A 233 32.77 -20.36 27.64
N MET A 234 32.18 -21.32 26.90
CA MET A 234 30.73 -21.40 26.70
C MET A 234 30.03 -21.75 28.03
N ILE A 235 30.57 -22.73 28.78
CA ILE A 235 30.04 -23.14 30.10
C ILE A 235 30.12 -22.01 31.11
N THR A 236 31.21 -21.24 31.10
CA THR A 236 31.41 -20.08 31.95
C THR A 236 30.39 -18.98 31.54
N ALA A 237 30.29 -18.68 30.24
CA ALA A 237 29.38 -17.68 29.72
C ALA A 237 27.92 -17.98 30.07
N VAL A 238 27.43 -19.22 29.87
CA VAL A 238 26.02 -19.58 30.14
C VAL A 238 25.66 -19.54 31.62
N ASN A 239 26.62 -19.69 32.51
CA ASN A 239 26.46 -19.67 33.96
C ASN A 239 26.77 -18.30 34.62
N LEU A 240 27.07 -17.26 33.83
CA LEU A 240 27.43 -15.95 34.35
C LEU A 240 26.35 -15.34 35.26
N TYR A 241 25.10 -15.61 34.98
CA TYR A 241 23.95 -15.16 35.77
C TYR A 241 23.05 -16.35 36.11
N PRO A 242 23.33 -17.10 37.19
CA PRO A 242 22.56 -18.29 37.58
C PRO A 242 21.08 -17.95 37.81
N GLY A 243 20.18 -18.77 37.24
CA GLY A 243 18.73 -18.63 37.45
C GLY A 243 18.05 -17.54 36.58
N VAL A 244 18.79 -16.75 35.84
CA VAL A 244 18.19 -15.78 34.87
C VAL A 244 17.57 -16.55 33.72
N ASN A 245 16.33 -16.19 33.38
CA ASN A 245 15.53 -16.77 32.30
C ASN A 245 14.70 -15.67 31.65
N THR A 246 15.30 -14.97 30.70
CA THR A 246 14.72 -13.78 30.05
C THR A 246 14.01 -14.17 28.76
N ASP A 247 12.69 -13.92 28.69
CA ASP A 247 11.93 -13.97 27.41
C ASP A 247 12.10 -12.64 26.69
N TRP A 248 13.10 -12.54 25.84
CA TRP A 248 13.42 -11.33 25.10
C TRP A 248 12.30 -10.84 24.19
N GLN A 249 11.48 -11.76 23.67
CA GLN A 249 10.34 -11.38 22.83
C GLN A 249 9.22 -10.70 23.64
N ASP A 250 9.06 -11.05 24.93
CA ASP A 250 8.16 -10.36 25.84
C ASP A 250 8.74 -9.03 26.31
N GLU A 251 10.07 -8.96 26.50
CA GLU A 251 10.75 -7.74 26.94
C GLU A 251 10.71 -6.60 25.91
N VAL A 252 10.68 -6.90 24.62
CA VAL A 252 10.60 -5.86 23.57
C VAL A 252 9.16 -5.47 23.21
N MET A 253 8.17 -6.27 23.60
CA MET A 253 6.77 -6.05 23.26
C MET A 253 5.96 -5.45 24.42
N ARG A 254 4.81 -4.87 24.09
CA ARG A 254 3.83 -4.34 25.04
C ARG A 254 2.41 -4.52 24.57
N THR A 255 1.45 -4.49 25.49
CA THR A 255 0.06 -4.23 25.16
C THR A 255 -0.11 -2.74 24.86
N ALA A 256 -0.68 -2.42 23.70
CA ALA A 256 -0.78 -1.05 23.22
C ALA A 256 -2.25 -0.59 23.18
N VAL A 257 -2.50 0.60 23.70
CA VAL A 257 -3.83 1.25 23.63
C VAL A 257 -3.76 2.37 22.62
N SER A 258 -4.71 2.40 21.69
CA SER A 258 -4.80 3.41 20.64
C SER A 258 -6.20 4.03 20.63
N THR A 259 -6.29 5.27 20.12
CA THR A 259 -7.56 6.00 20.04
C THR A 259 -7.67 6.82 18.78
N GLU A 260 -8.88 6.98 18.28
CA GLU A 260 -9.20 7.79 17.12
C GLU A 260 -10.48 8.57 17.37
N HIS A 261 -10.48 9.86 17.02
CA HIS A 261 -11.60 10.77 17.17
C HIS A 261 -11.76 11.62 15.91
N ASN A 262 -12.96 11.65 15.36
CA ASN A 262 -13.28 12.44 14.17
C ASN A 262 -14.58 13.20 14.40
N ILE A 263 -14.57 14.47 14.06
CA ILE A 263 -15.77 15.32 14.08
C ILE A 263 -15.92 15.99 12.72
N SER A 264 -17.12 16.02 12.19
CA SER A 264 -17.41 16.75 10.95
C SER A 264 -18.75 17.45 11.03
N ALA A 265 -18.81 18.61 10.39
CA ALA A 265 -20.04 19.38 10.21
C ALA A 265 -20.25 19.61 8.71
N TYR A 266 -21.46 19.40 8.23
CA TYR A 266 -21.81 19.62 6.84
C TYR A 266 -23.23 20.19 6.73
N GLY A 267 -23.46 20.96 5.70
CA GLY A 267 -24.71 21.63 5.43
C GLY A 267 -24.59 22.56 4.23
N SER A 268 -25.48 23.55 4.13
CA SER A 268 -25.42 24.56 3.06
C SER A 268 -25.78 25.92 3.62
N VAL A 269 -25.07 26.96 3.14
CA VAL A 269 -25.51 28.35 3.31
C VAL A 269 -26.49 28.64 2.18
N LYS A 270 -27.76 28.65 2.50
CA LYS A 270 -28.86 28.60 1.51
C LYS A 270 -28.61 27.42 0.54
N ASP A 271 -29.07 27.49 -0.69
CA ASP A 271 -28.95 26.39 -1.66
C ASP A 271 -27.69 26.49 -2.54
N TYR A 272 -26.98 27.64 -2.48
CA TYR A 272 -25.84 27.90 -3.38
C TYR A 272 -24.47 27.52 -2.84
N LEU A 273 -24.28 27.31 -1.53
CA LEU A 273 -22.98 27.00 -0.93
C LEU A 273 -23.06 25.80 0.01
N PRO A 274 -23.13 24.58 -0.52
CA PRO A 274 -22.88 23.38 0.28
C PRO A 274 -21.44 23.36 0.80
N TYR A 275 -21.26 22.99 2.09
CA TYR A 275 -19.95 22.92 2.73
C TYR A 275 -19.83 21.70 3.63
N ARG A 276 -18.59 21.24 3.81
CA ARG A 276 -18.20 20.25 4.81
C ARG A 276 -16.87 20.67 5.43
N VAL A 277 -16.80 20.59 6.75
CA VAL A 277 -15.57 20.77 7.52
C VAL A 277 -15.39 19.54 8.40
N SER A 278 -14.17 19.00 8.46
CA SER A 278 -13.87 17.90 9.38
C SER A 278 -12.54 18.11 10.08
N PHE A 279 -12.45 17.54 11.27
CA PHE A 279 -11.25 17.46 12.07
C PHE A 279 -11.11 16.03 12.61
N GLY A 280 -9.91 15.46 12.53
CA GLY A 280 -9.59 14.13 13.01
C GLY A 280 -8.32 14.12 13.84
N TYR A 281 -8.31 13.29 14.87
CA TYR A 281 -7.18 12.97 15.72
C TYR A 281 -7.03 11.46 15.82
N THR A 282 -5.82 10.95 15.61
CA THR A 282 -5.47 9.53 15.74
C THR A 282 -4.19 9.43 16.55
N ASN A 283 -4.20 8.57 17.59
CA ASN A 283 -3.00 8.19 18.31
C ASN A 283 -2.94 6.66 18.33
N GLN A 284 -1.98 6.10 17.61
CA GLN A 284 -1.77 4.66 17.50
C GLN A 284 -0.45 4.29 18.15
N ASN A 285 -0.52 3.57 19.27
CA ASN A 285 0.63 2.96 19.90
C ASN A 285 0.91 1.59 19.27
N GLY A 286 2.18 1.30 19.03
CA GLY A 286 2.58 -0.02 18.54
C GLY A 286 2.84 -1.01 19.66
N ILE A 287 2.75 -2.30 19.32
CA ILE A 287 3.05 -3.41 20.23
C ILE A 287 4.55 -3.58 20.49
N LEU A 288 5.42 -3.14 19.58
CA LEU A 288 6.84 -2.99 19.83
C LEU A 288 7.05 -1.72 20.69
N LYS A 289 7.78 -1.81 21.79
CA LYS A 289 8.06 -0.67 22.68
C LYS A 289 8.58 0.50 21.86
N THR A 290 8.37 1.73 22.33
CA THR A 290 8.74 3.03 21.75
C THR A 290 7.98 3.44 20.50
N SER A 291 7.40 2.51 19.72
CA SER A 291 6.70 2.90 18.48
C SER A 291 5.37 3.62 18.74
N ASN A 292 5.17 4.74 18.05
CA ASN A 292 3.94 5.55 18.11
C ASN A 292 3.70 6.30 16.78
N PHE A 293 2.44 6.50 16.45
CA PHE A 293 1.96 7.31 15.33
C PHE A 293 0.86 8.23 15.82
N GLU A 294 1.06 9.53 15.70
CA GLU A 294 0.10 10.56 16.06
C GLU A 294 -0.24 11.39 14.82
N ARG A 295 -1.52 11.55 14.51
CA ARG A 295 -1.98 12.27 13.32
C ARG A 295 -3.12 13.21 13.65
N TYR A 296 -2.98 14.45 13.17
CA TYR A 296 -4.02 15.47 13.14
C TYR A 296 -4.41 15.75 11.69
N THR A 297 -5.69 15.76 11.39
CA THR A 297 -6.22 16.03 10.05
C THR A 297 -7.26 17.13 10.12
N GLY A 298 -7.24 18.04 9.15
CA GLY A 298 -8.29 19.03 8.95
C GLY A 298 -8.67 19.07 7.48
N SER A 299 -9.94 19.06 7.16
CA SER A 299 -10.41 19.19 5.77
C SER A 299 -11.58 20.16 5.63
N VAL A 300 -11.59 20.87 4.51
CA VAL A 300 -12.68 21.75 4.08
C VAL A 300 -13.03 21.44 2.64
N SER A 301 -14.31 21.22 2.38
CA SER A 301 -14.87 21.06 1.03
C SER A 301 -16.02 22.04 0.85
N LEU A 302 -15.91 22.87 -0.19
CA LEU A 302 -16.94 23.83 -0.59
C LEU A 302 -17.36 23.52 -2.01
N THR A 303 -18.67 23.48 -2.26
CA THR A 303 -19.21 23.20 -3.60
C THR A 303 -20.22 24.30 -4.02
N PRO A 304 -19.74 25.57 -4.15
CA PRO A 304 -20.62 26.66 -4.53
C PRO A 304 -21.11 26.54 -5.97
N LYS A 305 -22.33 27.02 -6.18
CA LYS A 305 -23.02 27.06 -7.45
C LYS A 305 -23.44 28.49 -7.77
N PHE A 306 -23.18 28.95 -8.99
CA PHE A 306 -23.45 30.29 -9.44
C PHE A 306 -24.14 30.28 -10.82
N PHE A 307 -24.85 31.39 -11.13
CA PHE A 307 -25.49 31.63 -12.42
C PHE A 307 -26.46 30.48 -12.81
N ASP A 308 -27.40 30.17 -11.92
CA ASP A 308 -28.40 29.10 -12.13
C ASP A 308 -27.75 27.76 -12.54
N ASP A 309 -26.74 27.32 -11.77
CA ASP A 309 -25.95 26.10 -11.97
C ASP A 309 -25.08 26.08 -13.26
N HIS A 310 -24.89 27.24 -13.91
CA HIS A 310 -23.95 27.31 -15.02
C HIS A 310 -22.50 27.22 -14.59
N LEU A 311 -22.13 27.74 -13.40
CA LEU A 311 -20.81 27.59 -12.83
C LEU A 311 -20.90 26.77 -11.53
N ASN A 312 -20.37 25.54 -11.57
CA ASN A 312 -20.20 24.71 -10.40
C ASN A 312 -18.72 24.68 -10.02
N MET A 313 -18.44 24.94 -8.76
CA MET A 313 -17.07 24.86 -8.26
C MET A 313 -16.96 23.72 -7.26
N ASN A 314 -15.75 23.15 -7.15
CA ASN A 314 -15.41 22.16 -6.15
C ASN A 314 -14.04 22.53 -5.58
N LEU A 315 -14.05 23.08 -4.36
CA LEU A 315 -12.87 23.59 -3.68
C LEU A 315 -12.59 22.68 -2.50
N ASN A 316 -11.43 22.01 -2.51
CA ASN A 316 -11.02 21.10 -1.45
C ASN A 316 -9.66 21.52 -0.89
N ALA A 317 -9.54 21.51 0.42
CA ALA A 317 -8.29 21.72 1.14
C ALA A 317 -8.20 20.74 2.28
N LYS A 318 -7.11 19.99 2.35
CA LYS A 318 -6.80 19.01 3.40
C LYS A 318 -5.42 19.30 3.94
N GLY A 319 -5.33 19.57 5.24
CA GLY A 319 -4.09 19.77 5.97
C GLY A 319 -3.87 18.64 6.97
N ILE A 320 -2.64 18.17 7.08
CA ILE A 320 -2.29 17.04 7.92
C ILE A 320 -0.97 17.30 8.62
N TYR A 321 -0.94 16.95 9.90
CA TYR A 321 0.26 16.95 10.70
C TYR A 321 0.42 15.57 11.35
N ILE A 322 1.57 14.94 11.13
CA ILE A 322 1.91 13.64 11.67
C ILE A 322 3.18 13.75 12.50
N LYS A 323 3.16 13.09 13.65
CA LYS A 323 4.36 12.77 14.43
C LYS A 323 4.51 11.27 14.46
N ASN A 324 5.67 10.77 14.05
CA ASN A 324 6.04 9.37 14.20
C ASN A 324 7.14 9.24 15.24
N GLN A 325 7.08 8.15 15.97
CA GLN A 325 8.20 7.62 16.72
C GLN A 325 8.40 6.17 16.24
N PHE A 326 9.54 5.93 15.61
CA PHE A 326 9.89 4.64 15.05
C PHE A 326 10.63 3.82 16.09
N ALA A 327 10.27 2.52 16.18
CA ALA A 327 11.04 1.56 16.94
C ALA A 327 12.06 0.88 16.01
N ASP A 328 13.24 0.58 16.52
CA ASP A 328 14.21 -0.23 15.81
C ASP A 328 13.69 -1.66 15.67
N THR A 329 13.31 -2.05 14.45
CA THR A 329 12.79 -3.40 14.16
C THR A 329 13.84 -4.50 14.31
N GLY A 330 15.13 -4.15 14.35
CA GLY A 330 16.22 -5.07 14.68
C GLY A 330 16.05 -5.72 16.06
N ALA A 331 15.31 -5.05 16.96
CA ALA A 331 14.97 -5.61 18.27
C ALA A 331 14.10 -6.88 18.18
N VAL A 332 13.27 -7.02 17.13
CA VAL A 332 12.42 -8.22 16.94
C VAL A 332 13.28 -9.44 16.62
N VAL A 333 14.25 -9.30 15.70
CA VAL A 333 15.20 -10.39 15.35
C VAL A 333 16.19 -10.62 16.49
N GLY A 334 16.69 -9.54 17.09
CA GLY A 334 17.56 -9.61 18.28
C GLY A 334 16.93 -10.41 19.39
N ALA A 335 15.63 -10.23 19.64
CA ALA A 335 14.89 -10.96 20.68
C ALA A 335 14.77 -12.47 20.42
N VAL A 336 14.90 -12.92 19.17
CA VAL A 336 14.92 -14.36 18.82
C VAL A 336 16.29 -14.98 19.08
N SER A 337 17.37 -14.21 18.84
CA SER A 337 18.74 -14.72 18.86
C SER A 337 19.55 -14.35 20.09
N PHE A 338 19.10 -13.43 20.92
CA PHE A 338 19.87 -13.02 22.12
C PHE A 338 19.81 -14.10 23.20
N ASP A 339 20.89 -14.23 23.98
CA ASP A 339 21.07 -15.24 25.03
C ASP A 339 20.01 -15.08 26.16
N PRO A 340 19.13 -16.07 26.37
CA PRO A 340 18.07 -15.99 27.38
C PRO A 340 18.56 -16.14 28.83
N THR A 341 19.86 -16.51 29.02
CA THR A 341 20.47 -16.62 30.35
C THR A 341 21.04 -15.29 30.87
N LYS A 342 20.81 -14.20 30.12
CA LYS A 342 21.30 -12.88 30.48
C LYS A 342 20.16 -11.96 30.94
N PRO A 343 20.41 -11.10 31.92
CA PRO A 343 19.43 -10.09 32.35
C PRO A 343 19.33 -8.96 31.35
N VAL A 344 18.21 -8.25 31.33
CA VAL A 344 18.06 -7.03 30.49
C VAL A 344 19.07 -5.97 30.89
N LYS A 345 19.24 -5.77 32.20
CA LYS A 345 20.19 -4.82 32.80
C LYS A 345 21.14 -5.51 33.76
N ASN A 346 22.32 -4.96 33.86
CA ASN A 346 23.32 -5.38 34.89
C ASN A 346 23.99 -4.14 35.46
N ASP A 347 24.92 -4.37 36.41
CA ASP A 347 25.62 -3.26 37.13
C ASP A 347 26.72 -2.61 36.29
N ASN A 348 26.52 -2.38 35.00
CA ASN A 348 27.45 -1.62 34.17
C ASN A 348 27.07 -0.13 34.14
N ASN A 349 28.10 0.72 34.08
CA ASN A 349 27.95 2.16 33.86
C ASN A 349 28.34 2.56 32.43
N LYS A 350 28.93 1.64 31.66
CA LYS A 350 29.55 1.90 30.35
C LYS A 350 28.50 1.83 29.23
N PHE A 351 27.53 0.92 29.35
CA PHE A 351 26.55 0.62 28.30
C PHE A 351 25.13 1.00 28.70
N GLY A 352 24.98 2.12 29.42
CA GLY A 352 23.68 2.60 29.86
C GLY A 352 22.92 1.66 30.81
N GLY A 353 23.65 0.76 31.45
CA GLY A 353 23.07 -0.25 32.38
C GLY A 353 22.55 -1.49 31.68
N TYR A 354 22.54 -1.57 30.34
CA TYR A 354 22.07 -2.74 29.61
C TYR A 354 23.16 -3.81 29.48
N PHE A 355 22.78 -5.09 29.72
CA PHE A 355 23.72 -6.18 29.53
C PHE A 355 24.33 -6.12 28.12
N THR A 356 25.63 -6.17 28.05
CA THR A 356 26.43 -6.16 26.83
C THR A 356 27.54 -7.21 26.94
N TRP A 357 27.72 -8.00 25.89
CA TRP A 357 28.81 -8.95 25.83
C TRP A 357 30.16 -8.25 25.79
N THR A 358 31.06 -8.65 26.67
CA THR A 358 32.44 -8.17 26.76
C THR A 358 33.43 -9.33 26.60
N THR A 359 34.64 -9.04 26.19
CA THR A 359 35.64 -10.07 25.91
C THR A 359 36.12 -10.81 27.16
N ASP A 360 35.96 -10.20 28.32
CA ASP A 360 36.44 -10.66 29.63
C ASP A 360 35.32 -10.98 30.63
N ASN A 361 34.05 -10.87 30.15
CA ASN A 361 32.86 -10.99 31.00
C ASN A 361 32.75 -9.92 32.11
N ASP A 362 33.63 -8.91 32.14
CA ASP A 362 33.46 -7.75 33.02
C ASP A 362 32.33 -6.87 32.46
N PRO A 363 31.29 -6.51 33.25
CA PRO A 363 30.21 -5.64 32.82
C PRO A 363 30.68 -4.29 32.23
N ASN A 364 31.81 -3.78 32.63
CA ASN A 364 32.44 -2.54 32.13
C ASN A 364 33.68 -2.79 31.26
N GLY A 365 33.91 -4.04 30.84
CA GLY A 365 35.01 -4.47 29.99
C GLY A 365 34.96 -3.95 28.57
N THR A 366 35.80 -4.53 27.70
CA THR A 366 35.81 -4.23 26.28
C THR A 366 34.65 -4.95 25.60
N LYS A 367 33.82 -4.21 24.87
CA LYS A 367 32.68 -4.81 24.10
C LYS A 367 33.20 -5.88 23.16
N ALA A 368 32.57 -7.05 23.17
CA ALA A 368 32.85 -8.12 22.21
C ALA A 368 32.43 -7.68 20.80
N SER A 369 33.37 -7.71 19.85
CA SER A 369 33.08 -7.34 18.46
C SER A 369 32.11 -8.34 17.82
N SER A 370 31.16 -7.84 17.03
CA SER A 370 30.15 -8.66 16.35
C SER A 370 29.21 -9.49 17.27
N ALA A 371 29.24 -9.25 18.60
CA ALA A 371 28.25 -9.82 19.49
C ALA A 371 26.85 -9.22 19.26
N GLY A 372 25.82 -10.03 19.48
CA GLY A 372 24.43 -9.55 19.42
C GLY A 372 24.20 -8.36 20.35
N VAL A 373 23.45 -7.38 19.91
CA VAL A 373 23.09 -6.22 20.71
C VAL A 373 21.85 -6.53 21.54
N ASN A 374 21.83 -6.09 22.79
CA ASN A 374 20.71 -6.22 23.67
C ASN A 374 19.43 -5.63 23.02
N PRO A 375 18.37 -6.42 22.79
CA PRO A 375 17.21 -6.00 22.02
C PRO A 375 16.44 -4.83 22.66
N VAL A 376 16.42 -4.76 24.00
CA VAL A 376 15.75 -3.68 24.71
C VAL A 376 16.55 -2.38 24.59
N SER A 377 17.88 -2.45 24.60
CA SER A 377 18.72 -1.27 24.40
C SER A 377 18.54 -0.64 23.00
N LEU A 378 18.29 -1.44 21.97
CA LEU A 378 17.99 -0.95 20.62
C LEU A 378 16.75 -0.05 20.62
N LEU A 379 15.78 -0.35 21.47
CA LEU A 379 14.52 0.40 21.59
C LEU A 379 14.64 1.61 22.53
N GLU A 380 15.18 1.39 23.73
CA GLU A 380 15.12 2.39 24.79
C GLU A 380 16.28 3.42 24.74
N MET A 381 17.37 3.10 24.01
CA MET A 381 18.52 4.01 23.80
C MET A 381 18.53 4.64 22.40
N THR A 382 17.46 4.48 21.64
CA THR A 382 17.28 5.11 20.34
C THR A 382 15.98 5.91 20.37
N ASP A 383 16.06 7.20 20.00
CA ASP A 383 14.91 8.08 19.78
C ASP A 383 14.87 8.46 18.31
N ASP A 384 13.97 7.84 17.54
CA ASP A 384 13.81 8.02 16.09
C ASP A 384 12.46 8.67 15.82
N GLN A 385 12.46 9.97 15.56
CA GLN A 385 11.25 10.78 15.40
C GLN A 385 11.17 11.41 14.03
N SER A 386 9.95 11.56 13.52
CA SER A 386 9.66 12.43 12.38
C SER A 386 8.46 13.32 12.62
N LYS A 387 8.48 14.49 11.97
CA LYS A 387 7.37 15.46 11.91
C LYS A 387 7.04 15.71 10.45
N VAL A 388 5.85 15.26 10.04
CA VAL A 388 5.41 15.41 8.65
C VAL A 388 4.26 16.40 8.58
N LYS A 389 4.36 17.35 7.65
CA LYS A 389 3.30 18.29 7.28
C LYS A 389 2.91 18.00 5.84
N SER A 390 1.63 17.77 5.59
CA SER A 390 1.12 17.54 4.23
C SER A 390 -0.09 18.41 3.96
N PHE A 391 -0.20 18.87 2.72
CA PHE A 391 -1.35 19.61 2.20
C PHE A 391 -1.73 19.05 0.84
N ILE A 392 -3.02 18.72 0.69
CA ILE A 392 -3.61 18.32 -0.57
C ILE A 392 -4.79 19.24 -0.84
N GLY A 393 -4.79 19.92 -1.96
CA GLY A 393 -5.87 20.81 -2.29
C GLY A 393 -6.07 21.02 -3.77
N ASN A 394 -7.31 21.30 -4.15
CA ASN A 394 -7.64 21.68 -5.50
C ASN A 394 -8.81 22.66 -5.58
N ALA A 395 -8.85 23.37 -6.68
CA ALA A 395 -9.96 24.21 -7.13
C ALA A 395 -10.37 23.76 -8.53
N GLN A 396 -11.54 23.18 -8.62
CA GLN A 396 -12.15 22.77 -9.89
C GLN A 396 -13.31 23.70 -10.22
N PHE A 397 -13.34 24.17 -11.47
CA PHE A 397 -14.35 25.02 -12.04
C PHE A 397 -14.99 24.29 -13.22
N ASP A 398 -16.28 24.10 -13.17
CA ASP A 398 -17.06 23.46 -14.24
C ASP A 398 -18.10 24.48 -14.74
N TYR A 399 -17.84 25.02 -15.92
CA TYR A 399 -18.66 26.07 -16.52
C TYR A 399 -19.45 25.53 -17.72
N LYS A 400 -20.76 25.56 -17.58
CA LYS A 400 -21.72 25.25 -18.65
C LYS A 400 -21.97 26.52 -19.45
N VAL A 401 -21.58 26.50 -20.73
CA VAL A 401 -21.63 27.70 -21.59
C VAL A 401 -23.06 28.17 -21.79
N HIS A 402 -23.37 29.42 -21.47
CA HIS A 402 -24.73 29.94 -21.48
C HIS A 402 -25.45 29.83 -22.82
N PHE A 403 -24.77 30.15 -23.92
CA PHE A 403 -25.33 30.10 -25.27
C PHE A 403 -25.24 28.72 -25.93
N LEU A 404 -24.49 27.78 -25.33
CA LEU A 404 -24.36 26.39 -25.79
C LEU A 404 -24.29 25.47 -24.58
N PRO A 405 -25.38 25.16 -23.88
CA PRO A 405 -25.38 24.41 -22.62
C PRO A 405 -24.86 22.97 -22.73
N ASP A 406 -24.82 22.41 -23.93
CA ASP A 406 -24.23 21.10 -24.22
C ASP A 406 -22.69 21.11 -24.13
N LEU A 407 -22.05 22.30 -24.17
CA LEU A 407 -20.61 22.50 -24.01
C LEU A 407 -20.28 22.90 -22.58
N ARG A 408 -19.36 22.18 -21.96
CA ARG A 408 -18.80 22.45 -20.63
C ARG A 408 -17.29 22.69 -20.74
N LEU A 409 -16.83 23.68 -20.01
CA LEU A 409 -15.39 23.98 -19.84
C LEU A 409 -15.01 23.64 -18.40
N ASN A 410 -14.00 22.80 -18.23
CA ASN A 410 -13.54 22.42 -16.91
C ASN A 410 -12.08 22.83 -16.73
N LEU A 411 -11.79 23.47 -15.60
CA LEU A 411 -10.45 23.84 -15.17
C LEU A 411 -10.24 23.29 -13.77
N ASN A 412 -9.19 22.51 -13.58
CA ASN A 412 -8.77 21.99 -12.26
C ASN A 412 -7.32 22.41 -11.99
N VAL A 413 -7.11 23.14 -10.90
CA VAL A 413 -5.79 23.50 -10.40
C VAL A 413 -5.59 22.82 -9.06
N GLY A 414 -4.53 22.06 -8.91
CA GLY A 414 -4.28 21.26 -7.73
C GLY A 414 -2.84 21.29 -7.25
N MET A 415 -2.66 20.93 -5.98
CA MET A 415 -1.34 20.81 -5.36
C MET A 415 -1.34 19.67 -4.34
N ASP A 416 -0.26 18.87 -4.36
CA ASP A 416 0.15 17.93 -3.32
C ASP A 416 1.50 18.40 -2.79
N TYR A 417 1.56 18.73 -1.50
CA TYR A 417 2.75 19.20 -0.81
C TYR A 417 2.99 18.35 0.43
N THR A 418 4.22 17.87 0.60
CA THR A 418 4.63 17.14 1.80
C THR A 418 6.02 17.58 2.22
N LYS A 419 6.16 17.92 3.51
CA LYS A 419 7.43 18.21 4.16
C LYS A 419 7.61 17.27 5.34
N SER A 420 8.78 16.66 5.45
CA SER A 420 9.18 15.78 6.54
C SER A 420 10.52 16.22 7.11
N ASP A 421 10.54 16.41 8.41
CA ASP A 421 11.77 16.66 9.18
C ASP A 421 11.94 15.49 10.17
N GLY A 422 13.10 14.85 10.21
CA GLY A 422 13.38 13.73 11.09
C GLY A 422 14.66 13.88 11.86
N ASP A 423 14.66 13.26 13.04
CA ASP A 423 15.77 13.23 13.99
C ASP A 423 15.85 11.85 14.62
N LYS A 424 16.93 11.12 14.32
CA LYS A 424 17.23 9.85 14.95
C LYS A 424 18.45 10.00 15.82
N TYR A 425 18.22 10.00 17.11
CA TYR A 425 19.27 10.06 18.12
C TYR A 425 19.53 8.69 18.68
N VAL A 426 20.79 8.26 18.72
CA VAL A 426 21.26 7.03 19.37
C VAL A 426 22.23 7.44 20.48
N ASP A 427 21.91 7.05 21.72
CA ASP A 427 22.67 7.41 22.90
C ASP A 427 24.16 7.02 22.76
N PRO A 428 25.11 7.88 23.14
CA PRO A 428 26.55 7.59 23.10
C PRO A 428 26.97 6.35 23.88
N SER A 429 26.22 5.95 24.91
CA SER A 429 26.46 4.74 25.70
C SER A 429 25.74 3.50 25.14
N ALA A 430 24.94 3.63 24.06
CA ALA A 430 24.18 2.52 23.49
C ALA A 430 25.11 1.41 22.99
N PRO A 431 24.91 0.14 23.39
CA PRO A 431 25.78 -0.95 23.01
C PRO A 431 25.97 -1.11 21.49
N GLY A 432 24.92 -0.80 20.72
CA GLY A 432 24.91 -0.94 19.26
C GLY A 432 25.84 0.04 18.54
N SER A 433 26.05 1.22 19.10
CA SER A 433 26.82 2.34 18.52
C SER A 433 27.99 2.78 19.38
N TYR A 434 28.32 2.00 20.41
CA TYR A 434 29.44 2.29 21.28
C TYR A 434 30.77 2.22 20.51
N GLY A 435 31.42 3.37 20.37
CA GLY A 435 32.75 3.50 19.76
C GLY A 435 33.88 3.44 20.79
N GLU A 436 35.07 2.95 20.39
CA GLU A 436 36.28 3.02 21.22
C GLU A 436 36.72 4.47 21.44
N ASP A 437 36.61 5.30 20.40
CA ASP A 437 36.82 6.75 20.46
C ASP A 437 35.61 7.41 21.14
N PRO A 438 35.82 8.05 22.32
CA PRO A 438 34.73 8.70 23.03
C PRO A 438 34.08 9.85 22.27
N LEU A 439 34.72 10.39 21.24
CA LEU A 439 34.15 11.43 20.38
C LEU A 439 33.41 10.85 19.17
N LYS A 440 33.35 9.52 19.01
CA LYS A 440 32.67 8.80 17.92
C LYS A 440 31.78 7.68 18.45
N SER A 441 31.02 7.98 19.49
CA SER A 441 30.03 7.08 20.09
C SER A 441 28.63 7.59 19.83
N GLY A 442 27.66 6.70 19.68
CA GLY A 442 26.30 7.11 19.35
C GLY A 442 26.21 7.76 17.97
N SER A 443 25.04 8.26 17.63
CA SER A 443 24.83 9.01 16.39
C SER A 443 23.59 9.91 16.47
N ASN A 444 23.64 11.03 15.74
CA ASN A 444 22.47 11.83 15.47
C ASN A 444 22.31 11.98 13.96
N TYR A 445 21.30 11.32 13.42
CA TYR A 445 20.96 11.37 12.01
C TYR A 445 19.79 12.32 11.82
N LEU A 446 20.03 13.38 11.07
CA LEU A 446 19.04 14.40 10.74
C LEU A 446 18.71 14.32 9.26
N TYR A 447 17.43 14.42 8.94
CA TYR A 447 17.01 14.52 7.57
C TYR A 447 15.88 15.54 7.39
N PHE A 448 15.84 16.07 6.18
CA PHE A 448 14.81 16.97 5.69
C PHE A 448 14.39 16.48 4.31
N TYR A 449 13.08 16.47 4.06
CA TYR A 449 12.47 16.17 2.78
C TYR A 449 11.36 17.16 2.47
N GLU A 450 11.37 17.70 1.27
CA GLU A 450 10.25 18.47 0.72
C GLU A 450 9.85 17.91 -0.64
N ARG A 451 8.58 17.70 -0.84
CA ARG A 451 8.01 17.27 -2.11
C ARG A 451 6.81 18.14 -2.44
N ARG A 452 6.78 18.66 -3.66
CA ARG A 452 5.71 19.51 -4.18
C ARG A 452 5.34 19.06 -5.58
N ASN A 453 4.06 18.75 -5.76
CA ASN A 453 3.45 18.47 -7.04
C ASN A 453 2.38 19.52 -7.33
N THR A 454 2.43 20.15 -8.50
CA THR A 454 1.41 21.09 -8.97
C THR A 454 0.78 20.58 -10.24
N LEU A 455 -0.53 20.73 -10.34
CA LEU A 455 -1.37 20.23 -11.41
C LEU A 455 -2.20 21.37 -12.00
N LEU A 456 -2.28 21.43 -13.33
CA LEU A 456 -3.28 22.19 -14.07
C LEU A 456 -3.87 21.28 -15.13
N ASP A 457 -5.17 21.03 -15.06
CA ASP A 457 -5.93 20.34 -16.07
C ASP A 457 -7.00 21.26 -16.64
N PHE A 458 -7.09 21.33 -17.95
CA PHE A 458 -8.15 22.04 -18.65
C PHE A 458 -8.73 21.16 -19.73
N TYR A 459 -10.06 21.06 -19.79
CA TYR A 459 -10.73 20.37 -20.90
C TYR A 459 -12.06 21.02 -21.27
N ALA A 460 -12.42 20.86 -22.53
CA ALA A 460 -13.73 21.15 -23.06
C ALA A 460 -14.46 19.83 -23.33
N GLN A 461 -15.72 19.73 -22.91
CA GLN A 461 -16.58 18.57 -23.10
C GLN A 461 -17.89 18.99 -23.75
N TYR A 462 -18.23 18.35 -24.87
CA TYR A 462 -19.50 18.51 -25.56
C TYR A 462 -20.32 17.23 -25.43
N SER A 463 -21.52 17.34 -24.87
CA SER A 463 -22.41 16.19 -24.61
C SER A 463 -23.77 16.45 -25.22
N LYS A 464 -24.24 15.54 -26.09
CA LYS A 464 -25.49 15.73 -26.83
C LYS A 464 -26.24 14.42 -27.00
N ASP A 465 -27.56 14.49 -26.75
CA ASP A 465 -28.52 13.44 -27.05
C ASP A 465 -29.19 13.69 -28.42
N PHE A 466 -29.21 12.69 -29.26
CA PHE A 466 -29.92 12.66 -30.54
C PHE A 466 -30.83 11.44 -30.62
N ALA A 467 -32.11 11.58 -30.36
CA ALA A 467 -33.08 10.47 -30.31
C ALA A 467 -32.60 9.38 -29.34
N LYS A 468 -32.12 8.25 -29.87
CA LYS A 468 -31.60 7.12 -29.09
C LYS A 468 -30.06 7.00 -29.14
N GLN A 469 -29.39 8.10 -29.40
CA GLN A 469 -27.94 8.14 -29.49
C GLN A 469 -27.42 9.23 -28.55
N HIS A 470 -26.36 8.94 -27.80
CA HIS A 470 -25.69 9.88 -26.93
C HIS A 470 -24.22 10.00 -27.37
N PHE A 471 -23.77 11.24 -27.57
CA PHE A 471 -22.38 11.59 -27.85
C PHE A 471 -21.82 12.41 -26.73
N ASP A 472 -20.64 12.03 -26.26
CA ASP A 472 -19.86 12.77 -25.28
C ASP A 472 -18.42 12.85 -25.82
N VAL A 473 -18.00 14.03 -26.22
CA VAL A 473 -16.65 14.28 -26.78
C VAL A 473 -15.91 15.24 -25.89
N MET A 474 -14.69 14.89 -25.52
CA MET A 474 -13.83 15.70 -24.68
C MET A 474 -12.45 15.86 -25.31
N ALA A 475 -11.88 17.06 -25.20
CA ALA A 475 -10.49 17.34 -25.53
C ALA A 475 -9.88 18.20 -24.43
N GLY A 476 -8.64 17.92 -24.06
CA GLY A 476 -8.02 18.57 -22.93
C GLY A 476 -6.49 18.61 -22.95
N TYR A 477 -5.99 19.36 -22.00
CA TYR A 477 -4.58 19.62 -21.75
C TYR A 477 -4.30 19.44 -20.25
N SER A 478 -3.17 18.80 -19.91
CA SER A 478 -2.69 18.65 -18.55
C SER A 478 -1.23 19.05 -18.44
N TYR A 479 -0.93 19.78 -17.38
CA TYR A 479 0.44 20.15 -17.00
C TYR A 479 0.66 19.77 -15.56
N GLN A 480 1.76 19.03 -15.28
CA GLN A 480 2.14 18.63 -13.93
C GLN A 480 3.62 18.88 -13.75
N LYS A 481 3.96 19.50 -12.62
CA LYS A 481 5.35 19.70 -12.20
C LYS A 481 5.58 19.07 -10.85
N TYR A 482 6.59 18.22 -10.80
CA TYR A 482 7.08 17.56 -9.60
C TYR A 482 8.40 18.18 -9.19
N HIS A 483 8.51 18.51 -7.93
CA HIS A 483 9.73 19.03 -7.33
C HIS A 483 10.01 18.26 -6.04
N TYR A 484 11.25 17.90 -5.84
CA TYR A 484 11.74 17.15 -4.70
C TYR A 484 13.04 17.78 -4.22
N GLU A 485 13.15 17.98 -2.91
CA GLU A 485 14.34 18.45 -2.25
C GLU A 485 14.57 17.64 -0.97
N SER A 486 15.80 17.28 -0.69
CA SER A 486 16.18 16.62 0.56
C SER A 486 17.58 16.98 0.99
N ASN A 487 17.83 16.84 2.28
CA ASN A 487 19.17 16.84 2.86
C ASN A 487 19.24 15.82 3.98
N LYS A 488 20.39 15.17 4.09
CA LYS A 488 20.68 14.20 5.15
C LYS A 488 22.05 14.47 5.72
N GLU A 489 22.17 14.34 7.02
CA GLU A 489 23.45 14.45 7.72
C GLU A 489 23.47 13.51 8.92
N THR A 490 24.62 12.91 9.16
CA THR A 490 24.87 12.05 10.33
C THR A 490 26.02 12.61 11.13
N TRP A 491 25.81 12.75 12.42
CA TRP A 491 26.81 13.23 13.36
C TRP A 491 27.18 12.13 14.33
N TYR A 492 28.48 12.04 14.66
CA TYR A 492 28.93 11.34 15.87
C TYR A 492 28.66 12.18 17.10
N LEU A 493 28.50 11.51 18.22
CA LEU A 493 28.24 12.14 19.51
C LEU A 493 29.38 11.87 20.47
N SER A 494 29.56 12.79 21.45
CA SER A 494 30.53 12.65 22.53
C SER A 494 29.98 11.75 23.64
N ARG A 495 30.85 10.89 24.18
CA ARG A 495 30.61 10.09 25.37
C ARG A 495 31.34 10.66 26.60
N ASN A 496 32.13 11.73 26.45
CA ASN A 496 32.80 12.37 27.58
C ASN A 496 31.79 13.00 28.52
N GLU A 497 32.05 12.93 29.84
CA GLU A 497 31.12 13.48 30.84
C GLU A 497 30.89 14.99 30.69
N GLU A 498 31.91 15.76 30.28
CA GLU A 498 31.81 17.21 30.10
C GLU A 498 30.87 17.65 29.00
N ASN A 499 30.70 16.85 27.95
CA ASN A 499 29.91 17.17 26.75
C ASN A 499 29.16 15.96 26.23
N PHE A 500 28.62 15.12 27.13
CA PHE A 500 27.91 13.92 26.80
C PHE A 500 26.70 14.20 25.86
N GLY A 501 26.62 13.50 24.76
CA GLY A 501 25.55 13.64 23.77
C GLY A 501 25.69 14.81 22.80
N GLU A 502 26.72 15.67 22.95
CA GLU A 502 26.97 16.75 22.00
C GLU A 502 27.54 16.20 20.67
N LYS A 503 27.18 16.87 19.58
CA LYS A 503 27.70 16.57 18.24
C LYS A 503 29.18 16.88 18.16
N THR A 504 29.96 15.97 17.63
CA THR A 504 31.42 16.14 17.51
C THR A 504 31.82 16.35 16.06
N SER A 505 31.77 15.33 15.23
CA SER A 505 32.15 15.37 13.81
C SER A 505 31.06 14.72 12.96
N MET A 506 30.95 15.14 11.72
CA MET A 506 30.08 14.46 10.77
C MET A 506 30.61 13.06 10.44
N ASN A 507 29.68 12.11 10.34
CA ASN A 507 29.95 10.78 9.86
C ASN A 507 29.61 10.72 8.36
N GLY A 508 30.59 10.99 7.52
CA GLY A 508 30.40 11.21 6.10
C GLY A 508 30.03 12.64 5.73
N ASP A 509 29.72 12.85 4.47
CA ASP A 509 29.35 14.15 3.93
C ASP A 509 27.85 14.38 4.02
N GLN A 510 27.43 15.65 4.02
CA GLN A 510 26.05 16.05 3.79
C GLN A 510 25.58 15.54 2.43
N GLN A 511 24.34 15.06 2.39
CA GLN A 511 23.75 14.48 1.17
C GLN A 511 22.54 15.34 0.69
N PRO A 512 22.79 16.54 0.17
CA PRO A 512 21.73 17.33 -0.44
C PRO A 512 21.33 16.71 -1.77
N ALA A 513 20.04 16.68 -2.05
CA ALA A 513 19.52 16.25 -3.33
C ALA A 513 18.34 17.14 -3.72
N GLU A 514 18.31 17.58 -4.96
CA GLU A 514 17.21 18.33 -5.57
C GLU A 514 16.93 17.74 -6.94
N SER A 515 15.66 17.51 -7.23
CA SER A 515 15.23 16.98 -8.51
C SER A 515 13.87 17.51 -8.90
N GLN A 516 13.62 17.64 -10.20
CA GLN A 516 12.32 18.05 -10.74
C GLN A 516 12.06 17.42 -12.10
N TYR A 517 10.80 17.11 -12.36
CA TYR A 517 10.37 16.75 -13.71
C TYR A 517 8.99 17.33 -14.05
N VAL A 518 8.72 17.41 -15.32
CA VAL A 518 7.47 17.96 -15.87
C VAL A 518 6.84 16.92 -16.77
N LEU A 519 5.53 16.78 -16.62
CA LEU A 519 4.65 16.04 -17.52
C LEU A 519 3.71 17.02 -18.20
N LEU A 520 3.60 16.90 -19.52
CA LEU A 520 2.71 17.70 -20.36
C LEU A 520 1.92 16.74 -21.22
N SER A 521 0.61 16.94 -21.31
CA SER A 521 -0.25 15.99 -22.00
C SER A 521 -1.35 16.67 -22.80
N PHE A 522 -1.64 16.11 -23.97
CA PHE A 522 -2.85 16.40 -24.75
C PHE A 522 -3.69 15.14 -24.82
N TYR A 523 -5.00 15.27 -24.64
CA TYR A 523 -5.87 14.11 -24.66
C TYR A 523 -7.24 14.39 -25.24
N GLY A 524 -7.84 13.35 -25.80
CA GLY A 524 -9.20 13.35 -26.27
C GLY A 524 -9.93 12.06 -25.94
N ARG A 525 -11.23 12.14 -25.70
CA ARG A 525 -12.09 10.99 -25.46
C ARG A 525 -13.42 11.19 -26.17
N LEU A 526 -13.89 10.11 -26.80
CA LEU A 526 -15.22 9.97 -27.35
C LEU A 526 -15.92 8.84 -26.60
N ASN A 527 -17.07 9.14 -25.97
CA ASN A 527 -18.04 8.14 -25.56
C ASN A 527 -19.24 8.23 -26.45
N TYR A 528 -19.66 7.11 -27.02
CA TYR A 528 -20.83 7.03 -27.88
C TYR A 528 -21.73 5.89 -27.43
N THR A 529 -23.01 6.18 -27.22
CA THR A 529 -24.01 5.20 -26.88
C THR A 529 -25.09 5.18 -27.97
N ALA A 530 -25.30 4.02 -28.58
CA ALA A 530 -26.32 3.81 -29.61
C ALA A 530 -27.45 2.93 -29.09
N TRP A 531 -28.70 3.40 -29.24
CA TRP A 531 -29.94 2.69 -28.88
C TRP A 531 -29.99 2.21 -27.42
N ASP A 532 -29.24 2.86 -26.54
CA ASP A 532 -29.03 2.47 -25.11
C ASP A 532 -28.43 1.07 -24.93
N LYS A 533 -27.87 0.47 -25.98
CA LYS A 533 -27.39 -0.92 -26.01
C LYS A 533 -25.91 -1.05 -26.33
N TYR A 534 -25.44 -0.29 -27.33
CA TYR A 534 -24.08 -0.40 -27.84
C TYR A 534 -23.29 0.79 -27.34
N LEU A 535 -22.17 0.53 -26.70
CA LEU A 535 -21.32 1.51 -26.07
C LEU A 535 -19.96 1.47 -26.75
N LEU A 536 -19.42 2.63 -27.08
CA LEU A 536 -18.05 2.81 -27.58
C LEU A 536 -17.36 3.87 -26.75
N THR A 537 -16.18 3.56 -26.25
CA THR A 537 -15.24 4.55 -25.71
C THR A 537 -13.96 4.52 -26.54
N PHE A 538 -13.54 5.64 -27.07
CA PHE A 538 -12.24 5.82 -27.69
C PHE A 538 -11.48 6.92 -26.95
N THR A 539 -10.23 6.64 -26.56
CA THR A 539 -9.35 7.61 -25.89
C THR A 539 -8.02 7.67 -26.63
N LEU A 540 -7.54 8.87 -26.85
CA LEU A 540 -6.21 9.12 -27.38
C LEU A 540 -5.52 10.12 -26.46
N ARG A 541 -4.32 9.78 -26.00
CA ARG A 541 -3.52 10.65 -25.14
C ARG A 541 -2.08 10.64 -25.62
N ASP A 542 -1.48 11.82 -25.67
CA ASP A 542 -0.07 12.03 -26.00
C ASP A 542 0.60 12.74 -24.84
N ASP A 543 1.55 12.06 -24.20
CA ASP A 543 2.24 12.53 -22.99
C ASP A 543 3.72 12.82 -23.30
N ALA A 544 4.22 13.96 -22.82
CA ALA A 544 5.64 14.27 -22.84
C ALA A 544 6.20 14.31 -21.41
N SER A 545 7.34 13.62 -21.19
CA SER A 545 8.07 13.66 -19.93
C SER A 545 9.46 14.25 -20.10
N SER A 546 9.84 15.15 -19.19
CA SER A 546 11.20 15.69 -19.15
C SER A 546 12.25 14.66 -18.68
N ARG A 547 11.83 13.47 -18.23
CA ARG A 547 12.72 12.36 -17.87
C ARG A 547 13.39 11.69 -19.06
N PHE A 548 12.89 11.95 -20.28
CA PHE A 548 13.42 11.40 -21.52
C PHE A 548 14.07 12.48 -22.39
N ALA A 549 15.04 12.07 -23.20
CA ALA A 549 15.68 12.92 -24.17
C ALA A 549 14.68 13.48 -25.19
N LYS A 550 15.04 14.59 -25.83
CA LYS A 550 14.13 15.37 -26.72
C LYS A 550 13.41 14.50 -27.75
N ASN A 551 14.09 13.51 -28.34
CA ASN A 551 13.53 12.67 -29.40
C ASN A 551 12.56 11.60 -28.90
N ASN A 552 12.61 11.25 -27.60
CA ASN A 552 11.85 10.16 -26.98
C ASN A 552 10.87 10.64 -25.89
N ARG A 553 10.68 11.98 -25.77
CA ARG A 553 9.82 12.55 -24.72
C ARG A 553 8.36 12.18 -24.87
N TRP A 554 7.87 12.15 -26.11
CA TRP A 554 6.46 11.95 -26.43
C TRP A 554 6.12 10.46 -26.51
N GLY A 555 5.00 10.09 -25.88
CA GLY A 555 4.45 8.76 -25.90
C GLY A 555 2.96 8.80 -26.20
N LEU A 556 2.53 8.11 -27.27
CA LEU A 556 1.14 8.06 -27.70
C LEU A 556 0.45 6.84 -27.14
N PHE A 557 -0.68 7.04 -26.47
CA PHE A 557 -1.43 6.03 -25.71
C PHE A 557 -2.90 5.96 -26.20
N PRO A 558 -3.18 5.19 -27.26
CA PRO A 558 -4.53 4.94 -27.74
C PRO A 558 -5.24 3.87 -26.95
N SER A 559 -6.58 3.99 -26.81
CA SER A 559 -7.41 2.92 -26.30
C SER A 559 -8.81 2.91 -26.92
N VAL A 560 -9.38 1.72 -27.01
CA VAL A 560 -10.74 1.48 -27.50
C VAL A 560 -11.45 0.48 -26.60
N ALA A 561 -12.69 0.75 -26.25
CA ALA A 561 -13.55 -0.19 -25.56
C ALA A 561 -14.95 -0.23 -26.17
N LEU A 562 -15.49 -1.44 -26.25
CA LEU A 562 -16.83 -1.73 -26.73
C LEU A 562 -17.64 -2.36 -25.61
N GLY A 563 -18.88 -1.94 -25.46
CA GLY A 563 -19.85 -2.53 -24.56
C GLY A 563 -21.15 -2.90 -25.29
N TRP A 564 -21.69 -4.06 -24.97
CA TRP A 564 -22.96 -4.51 -25.49
C TRP A 564 -23.88 -4.93 -24.34
N LYS A 565 -24.92 -4.13 -24.08
CA LYS A 565 -25.97 -4.45 -23.11
C LYS A 565 -26.94 -5.48 -23.71
N MET A 566 -26.59 -6.73 -23.57
CA MET A 566 -27.33 -7.85 -24.17
C MET A 566 -28.73 -8.00 -23.58
N ASN A 567 -28.91 -7.64 -22.29
CA ASN A 567 -30.24 -7.65 -21.64
C ASN A 567 -31.25 -6.72 -22.30
N GLU A 568 -30.81 -5.68 -23.02
CA GLU A 568 -31.67 -4.77 -23.76
C GLU A 568 -32.13 -5.32 -25.12
N GLU A 569 -31.63 -6.49 -25.52
CA GLU A 569 -32.03 -7.14 -26.78
C GLU A 569 -33.37 -7.83 -26.64
N ALA A 570 -34.17 -7.78 -27.72
CA ALA A 570 -35.53 -8.33 -27.74
C ALA A 570 -35.62 -9.82 -27.36
N PHE A 571 -34.58 -10.58 -27.66
CA PHE A 571 -34.52 -12.02 -27.38
C PHE A 571 -34.24 -12.32 -25.90
N LEU A 572 -33.60 -11.40 -25.15
CA LEU A 572 -33.31 -11.51 -23.71
C LEU A 572 -34.34 -10.82 -22.83
N LYS A 573 -35.10 -9.83 -23.33
CA LYS A 573 -36.18 -9.17 -22.56
C LYS A 573 -37.27 -10.12 -22.05
N LYS A 574 -37.34 -11.34 -22.55
CA LYS A 574 -38.24 -12.39 -22.08
C LYS A 574 -37.87 -12.94 -20.70
N PHE A 575 -36.58 -12.82 -20.32
CA PHE A 575 -36.06 -13.32 -19.05
C PHE A 575 -36.18 -12.22 -17.98
N LYS A 576 -37.32 -12.18 -17.28
CA LYS A 576 -37.63 -11.15 -16.27
C LYS A 576 -36.67 -11.11 -15.08
N ASP A 577 -36.04 -12.23 -14.78
CA ASP A 577 -35.06 -12.35 -13.69
C ASP A 577 -33.66 -11.87 -14.07
N LEU A 578 -33.38 -11.66 -15.36
CA LEU A 578 -32.14 -11.11 -15.86
C LEU A 578 -32.17 -9.58 -15.80
N SER A 579 -31.47 -9.00 -14.85
CA SER A 579 -31.43 -7.55 -14.63
C SER A 579 -30.35 -6.86 -15.43
N GLU A 580 -29.23 -7.52 -15.62
CA GLU A 580 -28.05 -7.02 -16.35
C GLU A 580 -27.32 -8.18 -17.03
N LEU A 581 -26.95 -7.98 -18.28
CA LEU A 581 -25.99 -8.81 -18.98
C LEU A 581 -25.28 -7.94 -20.01
N LYS A 582 -24.02 -7.60 -19.73
CA LYS A 582 -23.21 -6.71 -20.57
C LYS A 582 -21.89 -7.40 -20.95
N LEU A 583 -21.60 -7.48 -22.23
CA LEU A 583 -20.31 -7.91 -22.75
C LEU A 583 -19.41 -6.66 -22.91
N ARG A 584 -18.18 -6.74 -22.48
CA ARG A 584 -17.15 -5.70 -22.62
C ARG A 584 -15.92 -6.24 -23.33
N LEU A 585 -15.44 -5.48 -24.30
CA LEU A 585 -14.19 -5.74 -25.03
C LEU A 585 -13.33 -4.49 -24.91
N GLY A 586 -12.09 -4.62 -24.46
CA GLY A 586 -11.17 -3.52 -24.29
C GLY A 586 -9.79 -3.80 -24.86
N TRP A 587 -9.22 -2.80 -25.49
CA TRP A 587 -7.83 -2.77 -25.94
C TRP A 587 -7.25 -1.38 -25.67
N GLY A 588 -5.98 -1.32 -25.28
CA GLY A 588 -5.29 -0.05 -25.16
C GLY A 588 -3.84 -0.21 -24.77
N ILE A 589 -3.11 0.89 -24.97
CA ILE A 589 -1.70 1.03 -24.60
C ILE A 589 -1.60 2.06 -23.48
N THR A 590 -0.82 1.74 -22.46
CA THR A 590 -0.46 2.65 -21.36
C THR A 590 1.05 2.68 -21.21
N GLY A 591 1.58 3.79 -20.68
CA GLY A 591 3.00 3.99 -20.47
C GLY A 591 3.43 3.89 -19.01
N GLN A 592 4.75 3.75 -18.78
CA GLN A 592 5.39 3.91 -17.50
C GLN A 592 6.67 4.73 -17.66
N GLN A 593 6.87 5.69 -16.75
CA GLN A 593 8.03 6.57 -16.75
C GLN A 593 8.71 6.72 -15.37
N ASP A 594 8.16 6.06 -14.35
CA ASP A 594 8.68 6.14 -12.97
C ASP A 594 9.81 5.13 -12.78
N ILE A 595 10.98 5.51 -13.31
CA ILE A 595 12.16 4.65 -13.45
C ILE A 595 13.00 4.53 -12.19
N GLN A 596 12.69 5.25 -11.13
CA GLN A 596 13.39 5.23 -9.82
C GLN A 596 14.93 5.48 -9.89
N GLN A 597 15.45 6.00 -11.01
CA GLN A 597 16.86 6.26 -11.26
C GLN A 597 17.16 7.76 -11.46
N GLY A 598 16.41 8.61 -10.78
CA GLY A 598 16.49 10.06 -10.93
C GLY A 598 15.70 10.58 -12.13
N ASP A 599 15.73 11.90 -12.35
CA ASP A 599 14.87 12.57 -13.32
C ASP A 599 15.53 12.87 -14.66
N TYR A 600 16.83 12.54 -14.81
CA TYR A 600 17.60 12.83 -16.03
C TYR A 600 18.55 11.69 -16.43
N PRO A 601 18.09 10.44 -16.55
CA PRO A 601 18.96 9.28 -16.82
C PRO A 601 19.57 9.30 -18.22
N TYR A 602 19.08 10.16 -19.12
CA TYR A 602 19.62 10.37 -20.45
C TYR A 602 20.82 11.30 -20.50
N MET A 603 21.16 11.98 -19.38
CA MET A 603 22.28 12.89 -19.27
C MET A 603 23.48 12.20 -18.63
N SER A 604 24.69 12.50 -19.09
CA SER A 604 25.91 12.09 -18.41
C SER A 604 26.32 13.13 -17.37
N PHE A 605 26.70 12.67 -16.19
CA PHE A 605 27.16 13.49 -15.07
C PHE A 605 28.57 13.06 -14.67
N TRP A 606 29.34 13.98 -14.15
CA TRP A 606 30.58 13.66 -13.48
C TRP A 606 30.29 13.06 -12.08
N ARG A 607 30.86 11.93 -11.80
CA ARG A 607 30.76 11.25 -10.49
C ARG A 607 32.16 11.07 -9.91
N TYR A 608 32.25 11.09 -8.59
CA TYR A 608 33.43 10.59 -7.93
C TYR A 608 33.63 9.11 -8.29
N GLY A 609 34.89 8.74 -8.56
CA GLY A 609 35.27 7.36 -8.84
C GLY A 609 35.02 6.42 -7.66
N GLN A 610 35.40 5.18 -7.79
CA GLN A 610 35.33 4.17 -6.72
C GLN A 610 35.89 4.73 -5.41
N GLY A 611 35.25 4.42 -4.28
CA GLY A 611 35.70 4.86 -2.97
C GLY A 611 37.18 4.54 -2.72
N GLY A 612 37.97 5.56 -2.40
CA GLY A 612 39.42 5.44 -2.25
C GLY A 612 40.23 5.64 -3.52
N ALA A 613 39.59 5.78 -4.69
CA ALA A 613 40.32 6.13 -5.92
C ALA A 613 40.73 7.61 -5.89
N MET A 614 41.95 7.86 -5.51
CA MET A 614 42.56 9.20 -5.37
C MET A 614 43.89 9.28 -6.11
N TYR A 615 44.25 10.51 -6.53
CA TYR A 615 45.58 10.80 -7.02
C TYR A 615 46.17 12.00 -6.27
N PRO A 616 47.48 12.03 -6.08
CA PRO A 616 48.13 13.12 -5.38
C PRO A 616 48.29 14.34 -6.31
N ILE A 617 47.96 15.50 -5.80
CA ILE A 617 48.36 16.79 -6.35
C ILE A 617 49.22 17.51 -5.31
N TYR A 618 50.08 18.42 -5.75
CA TYR A 618 50.90 19.24 -4.86
C TYR A 618 50.27 20.62 -4.74
N ASP A 619 50.12 21.11 -3.51
CA ASP A 619 49.74 22.50 -3.26
C ASP A 619 50.89 23.46 -3.58
N GLU A 620 50.63 24.77 -3.52
CA GLU A 620 51.65 25.80 -3.77
C GLU A 620 52.87 25.73 -2.79
N SER A 621 52.70 25.06 -1.67
CA SER A 621 53.69 24.87 -0.62
C SER A 621 54.45 23.56 -0.78
N GLY A 622 54.15 22.74 -1.81
CA GLY A 622 54.72 21.44 -2.07
C GLY A 622 54.21 20.29 -1.23
N ASN A 623 53.10 20.47 -0.49
CA ASN A 623 52.45 19.40 0.26
C ASN A 623 51.54 18.55 -0.62
N VAL A 624 51.49 17.26 -0.36
CA VAL A 624 50.61 16.33 -1.06
C VAL A 624 49.19 16.53 -0.62
N LYS A 625 48.28 16.84 -1.58
CA LYS A 625 46.85 16.83 -1.41
C LYS A 625 46.22 15.72 -2.27
N TRP A 626 45.54 14.80 -1.62
CA TRP A 626 44.83 13.72 -2.32
C TRP A 626 43.52 14.24 -2.89
N VAL A 627 43.28 14.01 -4.18
CA VAL A 627 42.04 14.44 -4.88
C VAL A 627 41.33 13.22 -5.44
N ASN A 628 40.03 13.16 -5.25
CA ASN A 628 39.20 12.09 -5.78
C ASN A 628 39.27 12.04 -7.33
N VAL A 629 39.41 10.85 -7.88
CA VAL A 629 39.20 10.63 -9.32
C VAL A 629 37.74 10.82 -9.65
N VAL A 630 37.44 11.54 -10.72
CA VAL A 630 36.08 11.69 -11.25
C VAL A 630 35.97 11.02 -12.62
N SER A 631 34.81 10.43 -12.87
CA SER A 631 34.51 9.80 -14.15
C SER A 631 33.10 10.21 -14.63
N PRO A 632 32.81 10.23 -15.94
CA PRO A 632 31.45 10.42 -16.40
C PRO A 632 30.60 9.21 -16.00
N SER A 633 29.31 9.46 -15.63
CA SER A 633 28.33 8.39 -15.53
C SER A 633 27.90 7.93 -16.91
N ALA A 634 27.48 6.68 -17.06
CA ALA A 634 26.80 6.23 -18.26
C ALA A 634 25.57 7.11 -18.54
N SER A 635 25.25 7.32 -19.80
CA SER A 635 24.07 8.05 -20.25
C SER A 635 23.23 7.20 -21.19
N SER A 636 21.94 7.43 -21.21
CA SER A 636 20.99 6.68 -22.05
C SER A 636 20.15 7.62 -22.89
N PRO A 637 20.70 8.22 -23.94
CA PRO A 637 20.02 9.21 -24.78
C PRO A 637 18.82 8.62 -25.51
N ASP A 638 18.79 7.31 -25.73
CA ASP A 638 17.73 6.60 -26.44
C ASP A 638 16.64 6.04 -25.52
N LEU A 639 16.75 6.33 -24.21
CA LEU A 639 15.77 5.90 -23.23
C LEU A 639 14.37 6.43 -23.55
N LYS A 640 13.38 5.53 -23.55
CA LYS A 640 11.97 5.80 -23.88
C LYS A 640 11.04 5.16 -22.88
N TRP A 641 9.74 5.41 -23.07
CA TRP A 641 8.66 4.86 -22.28
C TRP A 641 8.63 3.33 -22.30
N GLU A 642 8.40 2.70 -21.12
CA GLU A 642 7.86 1.34 -21.10
C GLU A 642 6.41 1.38 -21.60
N GLN A 643 6.00 0.38 -22.37
CA GLN A 643 4.66 0.32 -22.95
C GLN A 643 3.98 -1.00 -22.59
N THR A 644 2.78 -0.89 -21.99
CA THR A 644 1.93 -2.03 -21.68
C THR A 644 0.71 -2.05 -22.59
N THR A 645 0.59 -3.05 -23.45
CA THR A 645 -0.61 -3.33 -24.25
C THR A 645 -1.51 -4.27 -23.48
N THR A 646 -2.76 -3.89 -23.30
CA THR A 646 -3.77 -4.68 -22.57
C THR A 646 -4.91 -5.08 -23.48
N TYR A 647 -5.29 -6.35 -23.45
CA TYR A 647 -6.50 -6.92 -24.02
C TYR A 647 -7.39 -7.40 -22.88
N ASN A 648 -8.67 -7.02 -22.89
CA ASN A 648 -9.63 -7.39 -21.85
C ASN A 648 -10.95 -7.84 -22.47
N VAL A 649 -11.48 -8.96 -21.99
CA VAL A 649 -12.84 -9.43 -22.27
C VAL A 649 -13.56 -9.59 -20.95
N GLY A 650 -14.70 -8.95 -20.80
CA GLY A 650 -15.45 -8.96 -19.54
C GLY A 650 -16.94 -9.15 -19.74
N ILE A 651 -17.59 -9.73 -18.75
CA ILE A 651 -19.05 -9.88 -18.67
C ILE A 651 -19.48 -9.32 -17.31
N ASP A 652 -20.41 -8.35 -17.34
CA ASP A 652 -21.15 -7.92 -16.15
C ASP A 652 -22.51 -8.59 -16.16
N TYR A 653 -22.94 -9.12 -15.02
CA TYR A 653 -24.20 -9.82 -14.88
C TYR A 653 -24.97 -9.40 -13.64
N GLY A 654 -26.31 -9.46 -13.75
CA GLY A 654 -27.22 -9.17 -12.65
C GLY A 654 -28.51 -9.98 -12.78
N PHE A 655 -28.99 -10.49 -11.66
CA PHE A 655 -30.23 -11.28 -11.58
C PHE A 655 -31.11 -10.81 -10.42
N PHE A 656 -32.43 -11.02 -10.57
CA PHE A 656 -33.43 -10.76 -9.54
C PHE A 656 -33.40 -9.30 -9.05
N ASN A 657 -33.48 -8.33 -9.97
CA ASN A 657 -33.32 -6.89 -9.69
C ASN A 657 -31.97 -6.58 -9.03
N ASN A 658 -30.89 -7.15 -9.57
CA ASN A 658 -29.52 -6.99 -9.06
C ASN A 658 -29.31 -7.50 -7.61
N ARG A 659 -30.19 -8.36 -7.09
CA ARG A 659 -29.95 -9.04 -5.80
C ARG A 659 -28.75 -9.98 -5.87
N ILE A 660 -28.46 -10.51 -7.05
CA ILE A 660 -27.20 -11.19 -7.37
C ILE A 660 -26.59 -10.43 -8.53
N ASN A 661 -25.39 -9.93 -8.37
CA ASN A 661 -24.66 -9.22 -9.41
C ASN A 661 -23.15 -9.48 -9.32
N GLY A 662 -22.46 -9.24 -10.41
CA GLY A 662 -21.03 -9.44 -10.42
C GLY A 662 -20.41 -9.22 -11.79
N SER A 663 -19.15 -9.61 -11.92
CA SER A 663 -18.39 -9.54 -13.16
C SER A 663 -17.43 -10.70 -13.29
N ALA A 664 -17.11 -11.05 -14.53
CA ALA A 664 -16.02 -11.95 -14.88
C ALA A 664 -15.18 -11.28 -15.96
N ASP A 665 -13.86 -11.19 -15.75
CA ASP A 665 -12.91 -10.57 -16.67
C ASP A 665 -11.78 -11.54 -16.98
N PHE A 666 -11.38 -11.61 -18.24
CA PHE A 666 -10.15 -12.24 -18.70
C PHE A 666 -9.27 -11.21 -19.38
N TYR A 667 -7.98 -11.20 -19.06
CA TYR A 667 -7.06 -10.23 -19.61
C TYR A 667 -5.70 -10.82 -19.98
N ILE A 668 -5.07 -10.18 -20.95
CA ILE A 668 -3.66 -10.34 -21.30
C ILE A 668 -3.02 -8.96 -21.32
N ARG A 669 -1.87 -8.83 -20.67
CA ARG A 669 -1.06 -7.60 -20.64
C ARG A 669 0.35 -7.94 -21.09
N ASP A 670 0.80 -7.31 -22.17
CA ASP A 670 2.15 -7.45 -22.71
C ASP A 670 2.90 -6.13 -22.50
N THR A 671 3.93 -6.15 -21.64
CA THR A 671 4.82 -4.99 -21.43
C THR A 671 6.11 -5.20 -22.23
N LYS A 672 6.45 -4.20 -23.01
CA LYS A 672 7.66 -4.15 -23.83
C LYS A 672 8.49 -2.95 -23.45
N ASP A 673 9.74 -2.96 -23.91
CA ASP A 673 10.69 -1.88 -23.67
C ASP A 673 10.89 -1.60 -22.17
N LEU A 674 10.93 -2.67 -21.35
CA LEU A 674 11.17 -2.55 -19.91
C LEU A 674 12.46 -1.77 -19.66
N ILE A 675 12.40 -0.82 -18.74
CA ILE A 675 13.59 -0.06 -18.32
C ILE A 675 14.37 -0.93 -17.36
N ASN A 676 15.53 -1.39 -17.82
CA ASN A 676 16.50 -2.10 -16.99
C ASN A 676 17.61 -1.13 -16.56
N THR A 677 17.84 -1.01 -15.26
CA THR A 677 18.75 -0.04 -14.66
C THR A 677 20.18 -0.53 -14.55
N GLU A 678 20.43 -1.81 -14.85
CA GLU A 678 21.74 -2.45 -14.73
C GLU A 678 22.01 -3.36 -15.94
N VAL A 679 22.07 -2.74 -17.11
CA VAL A 679 22.49 -3.43 -18.33
C VAL A 679 24.01 -3.38 -18.41
N ASN A 680 24.67 -4.53 -18.47
CA ASN A 680 26.13 -4.61 -18.58
C ASN A 680 26.61 -3.87 -19.83
N VAL A 681 27.59 -3.02 -19.64
CA VAL A 681 28.28 -2.34 -20.71
C VAL A 681 29.51 -3.19 -21.15
N PRO A 682 29.70 -3.44 -22.45
CA PRO A 682 30.89 -4.17 -22.90
C PRO A 682 32.18 -3.47 -22.44
N ALA A 683 33.16 -4.24 -21.95
CA ALA A 683 34.40 -3.70 -21.43
C ALA A 683 35.12 -2.81 -22.46
N GLY A 684 35.54 -1.63 -22.05
CA GLY A 684 36.24 -0.66 -22.89
C GLY A 684 35.37 0.25 -23.74
N THR A 685 34.04 0.14 -23.66
CA THR A 685 33.09 1.01 -24.40
C THR A 685 32.55 2.18 -23.58
N ASP A 686 32.56 2.07 -22.25
CA ASP A 686 32.15 3.12 -21.31
C ASP A 686 32.98 3.01 -20.01
N PHE A 687 33.02 4.09 -19.21
CA PHE A 687 33.64 4.07 -17.88
C PHE A 687 32.70 3.46 -16.81
N ALA A 688 31.43 3.30 -17.13
CA ALA A 688 30.47 2.68 -16.22
C ALA A 688 30.31 1.19 -16.53
N GLU A 689 30.11 0.39 -15.49
CA GLU A 689 29.82 -1.04 -15.59
C GLU A 689 28.40 -1.31 -16.10
N TYR A 690 27.45 -0.41 -15.77
CA TYR A 690 26.04 -0.54 -16.11
C TYR A 690 25.48 0.73 -16.74
N VAL A 691 24.51 0.54 -17.65
CA VAL A 691 23.73 1.59 -18.27
C VAL A 691 22.25 1.32 -18.10
N VAL A 692 21.44 2.38 -18.00
CA VAL A 692 19.97 2.26 -18.03
C VAL A 692 19.52 2.11 -19.48
N ALA A 693 18.76 1.08 -19.81
CA ALA A 693 18.28 0.88 -21.17
C ALA A 693 16.90 0.19 -21.22
N ASN A 694 16.18 0.40 -22.31
CA ASN A 694 14.90 -0.28 -22.55
C ASN A 694 15.18 -1.69 -23.10
N ILE A 695 15.25 -2.66 -22.19
CA ILE A 695 15.50 -4.06 -22.53
C ILE A 695 14.58 -4.92 -21.70
N GLY A 696 13.92 -5.84 -22.36
CA GLY A 696 13.10 -6.83 -21.69
C GLY A 696 11.62 -6.71 -22.02
N SER A 697 10.92 -7.75 -21.71
CA SER A 697 9.47 -7.85 -21.88
C SER A 697 8.86 -8.75 -20.81
N LEU A 698 7.61 -8.47 -20.49
CA LEU A 698 6.86 -9.12 -19.44
C LEU A 698 5.44 -9.40 -19.90
N LYS A 699 4.91 -10.56 -19.58
CA LYS A 699 3.53 -10.94 -19.91
C LYS A 699 2.77 -11.29 -18.64
N ASN A 700 1.58 -10.67 -18.48
CA ASN A 700 0.60 -11.04 -17.47
C ASN A 700 -0.65 -11.60 -18.13
N THR A 701 -1.11 -12.75 -17.66
CA THR A 701 -2.38 -13.35 -18.08
C THR A 701 -3.19 -13.64 -16.82
N GLY A 702 -4.47 -13.27 -16.81
CA GLY A 702 -5.28 -13.48 -15.61
C GLY A 702 -6.77 -13.55 -15.86
N PHE A 703 -7.43 -14.09 -14.85
CA PHE A 703 -8.89 -14.21 -14.76
C PHE A 703 -9.37 -13.66 -13.43
N GLU A 704 -10.42 -12.87 -13.46
CA GLU A 704 -11.06 -12.27 -12.30
C GLU A 704 -12.54 -12.64 -12.29
N PHE A 705 -13.06 -12.96 -11.11
CA PHE A 705 -14.50 -13.19 -10.91
C PHE A 705 -14.93 -12.53 -9.61
N ALA A 706 -16.07 -11.85 -9.63
CA ALA A 706 -16.68 -11.24 -8.47
C ALA A 706 -18.18 -11.48 -8.45
N ILE A 707 -18.72 -11.79 -7.28
CA ILE A 707 -20.16 -11.95 -7.05
C ILE A 707 -20.54 -11.23 -5.76
N ASN A 708 -21.62 -10.46 -5.82
CA ASN A 708 -22.32 -9.90 -4.67
C ASN A 708 -23.75 -10.45 -4.67
N ALA A 709 -24.21 -10.85 -3.50
CA ALA A 709 -25.53 -11.42 -3.33
C ALA A 709 -26.23 -10.81 -2.10
N LYS A 710 -27.53 -10.60 -2.22
CA LYS A 710 -28.42 -10.22 -1.12
C LYS A 710 -29.48 -11.32 -0.95
N PRO A 711 -29.13 -12.46 -0.31
CA PRO A 711 -30.03 -13.60 -0.17
C PRO A 711 -31.30 -13.25 0.58
N ILE A 712 -31.21 -12.42 1.60
CA ILE A 712 -32.34 -11.95 2.40
C ILE A 712 -32.41 -10.42 2.33
N VAL A 713 -33.55 -9.89 1.93
CA VAL A 713 -33.88 -8.47 1.93
C VAL A 713 -35.29 -8.33 2.49
N SER A 714 -35.39 -7.87 3.73
CA SER A 714 -36.69 -7.59 4.38
C SER A 714 -36.58 -6.36 5.29
N SER A 715 -37.67 -5.91 5.84
CA SER A 715 -37.70 -4.82 6.83
C SER A 715 -36.96 -5.14 8.13
N THR A 716 -36.82 -6.42 8.46
CA THR A 716 -36.20 -6.89 9.72
C THR A 716 -34.85 -7.56 9.54
N TRP A 717 -34.64 -8.29 8.43
CA TRP A 717 -33.43 -9.02 8.13
C TRP A 717 -32.86 -8.59 6.78
N ASN A 718 -31.57 -8.28 6.75
CA ASN A 718 -30.81 -8.11 5.53
C ASN A 718 -29.53 -8.92 5.62
N TRP A 719 -29.19 -9.61 4.53
CA TRP A 719 -27.97 -10.36 4.45
C TRP A 719 -27.24 -10.02 3.16
N ASP A 720 -26.05 -9.43 3.28
CA ASP A 720 -25.15 -9.09 2.18
C ASP A 720 -23.97 -10.05 2.17
N LEU A 721 -23.69 -10.63 1.02
CA LEU A 721 -22.55 -11.52 0.76
C LEU A 721 -21.74 -10.95 -0.40
N GLY A 722 -20.42 -11.00 -0.28
CA GLY A 722 -19.50 -10.71 -1.37
C GLY A 722 -18.38 -11.75 -1.43
N PHE A 723 -18.06 -12.18 -2.62
CA PHE A 723 -16.93 -13.05 -2.90
C PHE A 723 -16.23 -12.59 -4.18
N ASN A 724 -14.92 -12.61 -4.18
CA ASN A 724 -14.13 -12.39 -5.37
C ASN A 724 -12.91 -13.31 -5.39
N VAL A 725 -12.46 -13.63 -6.59
CA VAL A 725 -11.28 -14.43 -6.84
C VAL A 725 -10.56 -13.89 -8.06
N ALA A 726 -9.25 -13.89 -8.03
CA ALA A 726 -8.40 -13.56 -9.15
C ALA A 726 -7.26 -14.56 -9.25
N TRP A 727 -7.04 -15.05 -10.44
CA TRP A 727 -5.86 -15.82 -10.83
C TRP A 727 -5.00 -14.97 -11.75
N ASN A 728 -3.69 -14.93 -11.52
CA ASN A 728 -2.75 -14.19 -12.33
C ASN A 728 -1.43 -14.96 -12.51
N LYS A 729 -0.97 -15.06 -13.76
CA LYS A 729 0.34 -15.58 -14.13
C LYS A 729 1.17 -14.47 -14.74
N THR A 730 2.33 -14.17 -14.14
CA THR A 730 3.31 -13.22 -14.65
C THR A 730 4.55 -14.00 -15.11
N GLU A 731 5.07 -13.66 -16.30
CA GLU A 731 6.21 -14.33 -16.91
C GLU A 731 7.12 -13.32 -17.60
N ILE A 732 8.42 -13.43 -17.38
CA ILE A 732 9.43 -12.67 -18.12
C ILE A 732 9.61 -13.33 -19.48
N THR A 733 9.40 -12.57 -20.55
CA THR A 733 9.49 -13.10 -21.92
C THR A 733 10.81 -12.72 -22.60
N LYS A 734 11.50 -11.68 -22.08
CA LYS A 734 12.81 -11.22 -22.57
C LYS A 734 13.56 -10.47 -21.47
N LEU A 735 14.91 -10.61 -21.41
CA LEU A 735 15.75 -9.89 -20.41
C LEU A 735 16.91 -9.12 -21.03
N ASP A 736 17.54 -9.64 -22.10
CA ASP A 736 18.76 -9.11 -22.67
C ASP A 736 18.64 -8.84 -24.17
N TYR A 737 19.63 -8.13 -24.75
CA TYR A 737 19.73 -7.89 -26.20
C TYR A 737 19.93 -9.21 -26.97
N ASN A 738 20.72 -10.10 -26.41
CA ASN A 738 20.93 -11.41 -26.96
C ASN A 738 20.23 -12.42 -26.04
N ASP A 739 19.18 -13.08 -26.53
CA ASP A 739 18.55 -14.18 -25.81
C ASP A 739 19.55 -15.36 -25.74
N ASN A 740 20.57 -15.21 -24.86
CA ASN A 740 21.54 -16.27 -24.63
C ASN A 740 20.88 -17.31 -23.74
N SER A 741 20.55 -18.47 -24.30
CA SER A 741 19.94 -19.61 -23.59
C SER A 741 20.80 -20.12 -22.41
N ASP A 742 22.09 -19.79 -22.39
CA ASP A 742 23.01 -20.27 -21.38
C ASP A 742 23.08 -19.37 -20.11
N SER A 743 22.49 -18.16 -20.19
CA SER A 743 22.38 -17.28 -19.01
C SER A 743 21.22 -17.69 -18.14
N PRO A 744 21.41 -18.01 -16.84
CA PRO A 744 20.31 -18.32 -15.95
C PRO A 744 19.41 -17.09 -15.69
N GLY A 745 19.90 -15.88 -16.00
CA GLY A 745 19.24 -14.62 -15.76
C GLY A 745 19.99 -13.71 -14.78
N LYS A 746 19.33 -12.64 -14.31
CA LYS A 746 19.88 -11.66 -13.39
C LYS A 746 19.56 -12.01 -11.94
N ARG A 747 20.60 -12.28 -11.14
CA ARG A 747 20.49 -12.60 -9.70
C ARG A 747 20.43 -11.31 -8.88
N PHE A 748 19.66 -11.32 -7.80
CA PHE A 748 19.55 -10.21 -6.86
C PHE A 748 19.07 -10.69 -5.48
N GLU A 749 18.94 -9.78 -4.51
CA GLU A 749 18.50 -10.02 -3.15
C GLU A 749 19.41 -10.93 -2.34
N SER A 750 20.32 -10.33 -1.56
CA SER A 750 21.28 -11.06 -0.73
C SER A 750 20.60 -11.92 0.32
N THR A 751 21.22 -13.07 0.66
CA THR A 751 20.82 -13.90 1.83
C THR A 751 21.08 -13.20 3.16
N GLY A 752 21.98 -12.22 3.20
CA GLY A 752 22.49 -11.57 4.42
C GLY A 752 23.55 -12.41 5.15
N GLY A 753 24.80 -11.99 5.12
CA GLY A 753 25.90 -12.56 5.90
C GLY A 753 26.80 -13.60 5.20
N ASP A 754 26.56 -13.91 3.92
CA ASP A 754 27.37 -14.90 3.16
C ASP A 754 28.16 -14.27 2.01
N GLY A 755 28.73 -13.10 2.22
CA GLY A 755 29.67 -12.54 1.23
C GLY A 755 29.04 -12.22 -0.12
N GLY A 756 27.79 -11.77 -0.16
CA GLY A 756 27.12 -11.34 -1.39
C GLY A 756 26.32 -12.42 -2.13
N LYS A 757 26.17 -13.62 -1.57
CA LYS A 757 25.30 -14.66 -2.16
C LYS A 757 23.86 -14.18 -2.26
N THR A 758 23.27 -14.38 -3.44
CA THR A 758 21.90 -13.96 -3.76
C THR A 758 20.95 -15.15 -3.75
N ILE A 759 19.64 -14.88 -3.59
CA ILE A 759 18.63 -15.92 -3.43
C ILE A 759 17.49 -15.80 -4.44
N LYS A 760 17.42 -14.74 -5.21
CA LYS A 760 16.40 -14.51 -6.24
C LYS A 760 17.01 -14.28 -7.59
N ILE A 761 16.23 -14.54 -8.62
CA ILE A 761 16.62 -14.36 -10.01
C ILE A 761 15.46 -13.83 -10.86
N HIS A 762 15.78 -13.00 -11.82
CA HIS A 762 14.95 -12.74 -12.99
C HIS A 762 15.41 -13.66 -14.11
N SER A 763 14.57 -14.62 -14.52
CA SER A 763 14.84 -15.56 -15.62
C SER A 763 13.74 -15.53 -16.66
N VAL A 764 14.09 -15.68 -17.94
CA VAL A 764 13.13 -15.85 -19.04
C VAL A 764 12.32 -17.12 -18.83
N GLY A 765 11.01 -17.05 -19.04
CA GLY A 765 10.07 -18.17 -18.80
C GLY A 765 9.56 -18.29 -17.36
N TYR A 766 10.09 -17.49 -16.44
CA TYR A 766 9.73 -17.52 -15.01
C TYR A 766 9.10 -16.22 -14.54
N ALA A 767 8.48 -16.29 -13.36
CA ALA A 767 7.94 -15.10 -12.69
C ALA A 767 9.09 -14.19 -12.19
N PRO A 768 8.89 -12.86 -12.16
CA PRO A 768 9.86 -11.95 -11.54
C PRO A 768 10.14 -12.34 -10.09
N GLY A 769 11.42 -12.38 -9.72
CA GLY A 769 11.85 -12.67 -8.36
C GLY A 769 11.66 -14.12 -7.93
N THR A 770 11.61 -15.06 -8.86
CA THR A 770 11.69 -16.50 -8.58
C THR A 770 12.92 -16.78 -7.70
N TYR A 771 12.78 -17.67 -6.71
CA TYR A 771 13.89 -18.07 -5.86
C TYR A 771 14.90 -18.88 -6.68
N TYR A 772 16.20 -18.71 -6.38
CA TYR A 772 17.31 -19.34 -7.08
C TYR A 772 18.24 -19.95 -6.05
N VAL A 773 18.07 -21.25 -5.82
CA VAL A 773 18.54 -21.97 -4.64
C VAL A 773 19.10 -23.33 -5.04
N PHE A 774 19.83 -23.99 -4.11
CA PHE A 774 20.21 -25.39 -4.25
C PHE A 774 19.06 -26.30 -3.84
N GLU A 775 18.90 -27.40 -4.56
CA GLU A 775 17.97 -28.48 -4.21
C GLU A 775 18.55 -29.33 -3.08
N GLN A 776 17.85 -29.36 -1.94
CA GLN A 776 18.29 -30.07 -0.73
C GLN A 776 18.21 -31.59 -0.93
N VAL A 777 19.25 -32.31 -0.51
CA VAL A 777 19.22 -33.77 -0.40
C VAL A 777 18.73 -34.19 0.99
N TYR A 778 17.89 -35.21 1.06
CA TYR A 778 17.33 -35.75 2.27
C TYR A 778 17.82 -37.18 2.51
N ASP A 779 17.98 -37.55 3.77
CA ASP A 779 18.25 -38.92 4.18
C ASP A 779 17.00 -39.81 3.98
N LYS A 780 17.13 -41.14 4.20
CA LYS A 780 16.04 -42.11 4.09
C LYS A 780 14.90 -41.87 5.08
N ASN A 781 15.12 -41.07 6.13
CA ASN A 781 14.12 -40.73 7.13
C ASN A 781 13.42 -39.39 6.81
N GLY A 782 13.83 -38.72 5.75
CA GLY A 782 13.30 -37.41 5.35
C GLY A 782 14.00 -36.22 6.01
N ASN A 783 15.12 -36.40 6.69
CA ASN A 783 15.87 -35.31 7.29
C ASN A 783 16.80 -34.67 6.25
N PRO A 784 16.92 -33.33 6.17
CA PRO A 784 17.83 -32.68 5.26
C PRO A 784 19.28 -32.94 5.64
N MET A 785 20.13 -33.21 4.65
CA MET A 785 21.54 -33.47 4.86
C MET A 785 22.36 -32.19 4.71
N GLU A 786 23.13 -31.86 5.74
CA GLU A 786 23.91 -30.62 5.77
C GLU A 786 24.95 -30.55 4.64
N GLY A 787 24.94 -29.44 3.89
CA GLY A 787 25.93 -29.18 2.81
C GLY A 787 25.81 -30.10 1.62
N VAL A 788 24.80 -30.99 1.58
CA VAL A 788 24.61 -31.94 0.47
C VAL A 788 23.43 -31.48 -0.39
N TYR A 789 23.71 -31.16 -1.63
CA TYR A 789 22.75 -30.71 -2.61
C TYR A 789 22.77 -31.60 -3.85
N VAL A 790 21.72 -31.53 -4.65
CA VAL A 790 21.63 -32.27 -5.91
C VAL A 790 22.55 -31.66 -6.93
N ASP A 791 23.46 -32.46 -7.51
CA ASP A 791 24.22 -32.14 -8.72
C ASP A 791 23.25 -32.18 -9.91
N ARG A 792 22.72 -31.02 -10.31
CA ARG A 792 21.67 -30.92 -11.33
C ARG A 792 22.25 -30.97 -12.75
N ASN A 793 23.48 -30.52 -12.93
CA ASN A 793 24.13 -30.53 -14.24
C ASN A 793 24.85 -31.85 -14.53
N GLY A 794 25.08 -32.70 -13.50
CA GLY A 794 25.71 -34.03 -13.61
C GLY A 794 27.22 -33.98 -13.87
N ASP A 795 27.88 -32.87 -13.49
CA ASP A 795 29.33 -32.74 -13.70
C ASP A 795 30.21 -33.36 -12.57
N GLY A 796 29.56 -33.84 -11.51
CA GLY A 796 30.18 -34.50 -10.36
C GLY A 796 30.61 -33.54 -9.24
N GLU A 797 30.36 -32.24 -9.39
CA GLU A 797 30.68 -31.22 -8.39
C GLU A 797 29.43 -30.32 -8.17
N VAL A 798 29.10 -30.06 -6.91
CA VAL A 798 28.03 -29.11 -6.59
C VAL A 798 28.58 -27.69 -6.58
N THR A 799 28.16 -26.90 -7.54
CA THR A 799 28.62 -25.52 -7.73
C THR A 799 27.45 -24.58 -7.96
N GLU A 800 27.68 -23.28 -8.16
CA GLU A 800 26.60 -22.32 -8.52
C GLU A 800 25.86 -22.67 -9.83
N LYS A 801 26.36 -23.61 -10.63
CA LYS A 801 25.68 -24.11 -11.83
C LYS A 801 24.53 -25.06 -11.51
N ASP A 802 24.45 -25.53 -10.26
CA ASP A 802 23.39 -26.42 -9.77
C ASP A 802 22.25 -25.67 -9.07
N LEU A 803 22.38 -24.34 -8.97
CA LEU A 803 21.27 -23.50 -8.55
C LEU A 803 20.13 -23.59 -9.57
N TYR A 804 18.87 -23.61 -9.08
CA TYR A 804 17.71 -23.72 -9.92
C TYR A 804 16.57 -22.78 -9.52
N GLN A 805 15.67 -22.53 -10.45
CA GLN A 805 14.48 -21.74 -10.22
C GLN A 805 13.46 -22.55 -9.42
N TYR A 806 13.14 -22.07 -8.21
CA TYR A 806 12.26 -22.76 -7.29
C TYR A 806 11.22 -21.80 -6.77
N HIS A 807 9.96 -22.05 -6.99
CA HIS A 807 8.84 -21.22 -6.52
C HIS A 807 8.99 -19.69 -6.67
N LYS A 808 7.99 -18.94 -6.28
CA LYS A 808 7.95 -17.46 -6.39
C LYS A 808 7.27 -16.84 -5.18
N PRO A 809 7.58 -15.57 -4.85
CA PRO A 809 6.95 -14.88 -3.72
C PRO A 809 5.50 -14.44 -3.98
N THR A 810 5.09 -14.33 -5.24
CA THR A 810 3.76 -13.85 -5.62
C THR A 810 2.74 -14.98 -5.67
N ALA A 811 1.52 -14.72 -5.19
CA ALA A 811 0.43 -15.68 -5.23
C ALA A 811 -0.03 -15.97 -6.67
N ASP A 812 -0.48 -17.21 -6.91
CA ASP A 812 -1.21 -17.58 -8.12
C ASP A 812 -2.68 -17.17 -8.04
N VAL A 813 -3.28 -17.35 -6.88
CA VAL A 813 -4.70 -17.05 -6.63
C VAL A 813 -4.85 -16.19 -5.38
N ILE A 814 -5.61 -15.12 -5.51
CA ILE A 814 -6.05 -14.30 -4.39
C ILE A 814 -7.57 -14.31 -4.32
N MET A 815 -8.11 -14.37 -3.10
CA MET A 815 -9.55 -14.37 -2.86
C MET A 815 -9.90 -13.36 -1.78
N GLY A 816 -11.09 -12.80 -1.88
CA GLY A 816 -11.68 -11.97 -0.86
C GLY A 816 -13.13 -12.39 -0.61
N PHE A 817 -13.56 -12.36 0.63
CA PHE A 817 -14.93 -12.68 1.00
C PHE A 817 -15.40 -11.81 2.16
N ASN A 818 -16.67 -11.45 2.13
CA ASN A 818 -17.30 -10.69 3.17
C ASN A 818 -18.75 -11.15 3.39
N SER A 819 -19.21 -11.02 4.62
CA SER A 819 -20.59 -11.28 4.98
C SER A 819 -21.04 -10.23 5.99
N LYS A 820 -22.25 -9.71 5.80
CA LYS A 820 -22.90 -8.80 6.76
C LYS A 820 -24.35 -9.17 6.90
N VAL A 821 -24.75 -9.49 8.11
CA VAL A 821 -26.13 -9.75 8.50
C VAL A 821 -26.62 -8.61 9.36
N SER A 822 -27.78 -8.05 9.06
CA SER A 822 -28.45 -7.05 9.87
C SER A 822 -29.80 -7.60 10.33
N TYR A 823 -30.08 -7.50 11.62
CA TYR A 823 -31.36 -7.85 12.23
C TYR A 823 -31.86 -6.69 13.08
N LYS A 824 -32.92 -6.02 12.61
CA LYS A 824 -33.41 -4.79 13.25
C LYS A 824 -32.25 -3.81 13.46
N ASN A 825 -31.91 -3.50 14.69
CA ASN A 825 -30.88 -2.55 15.09
C ASN A 825 -29.48 -3.18 15.21
N TRP A 826 -29.38 -4.51 15.15
CA TRP A 826 -28.11 -5.23 15.24
C TRP A 826 -27.53 -5.50 13.87
N ASP A 827 -26.23 -5.39 13.76
CA ASP A 827 -25.46 -5.87 12.60
C ASP A 827 -24.25 -6.69 13.03
N PHE A 828 -24.02 -7.80 12.31
CA PHE A 828 -22.85 -8.66 12.45
C PHE A 828 -22.19 -8.83 11.10
N GLY A 829 -20.88 -8.69 11.04
CA GLY A 829 -20.13 -8.85 9.80
C GLY A 829 -18.72 -9.31 9.99
N PHE A 830 -18.18 -9.93 8.95
CA PHE A 830 -16.76 -10.27 8.88
C PHE A 830 -16.22 -10.10 7.46
N ASN A 831 -14.92 -9.86 7.37
CA ASN A 831 -14.17 -9.82 6.12
C ASN A 831 -12.97 -10.76 6.22
N GLY A 832 -12.64 -11.40 5.12
CA GLY A 832 -11.46 -12.27 5.06
C GLY A 832 -10.86 -12.34 3.66
N ARG A 833 -9.64 -12.89 3.62
CA ARG A 833 -8.83 -13.04 2.42
C ARG A 833 -8.13 -14.39 2.41
N ALA A 834 -7.85 -14.88 1.20
CA ALA A 834 -6.94 -15.99 1.00
C ALA A 834 -5.91 -15.65 -0.09
N SER A 835 -4.70 -16.15 0.10
CA SER A 835 -3.60 -16.08 -0.86
C SER A 835 -3.06 -17.50 -1.03
N ILE A 836 -2.91 -17.95 -2.28
CA ILE A 836 -2.53 -19.33 -2.58
C ILE A 836 -1.41 -19.32 -3.61
N GLY A 837 -0.38 -20.14 -3.37
CA GLY A 837 0.74 -20.33 -4.28
C GLY A 837 1.86 -19.32 -4.12
N ASN A 838 1.84 -18.52 -3.05
CA ASN A 838 2.97 -17.69 -2.66
C ASN A 838 3.91 -18.43 -1.70
N TYR A 839 5.21 -18.18 -1.83
CA TYR A 839 6.26 -18.76 -1.00
C TYR A 839 7.11 -17.65 -0.39
N ASN A 840 7.61 -17.89 0.82
CA ASN A 840 8.53 -16.99 1.50
C ASN A 840 9.85 -17.70 1.81
N TYR A 841 10.94 -16.96 1.71
CA TYR A 841 12.20 -17.34 2.31
C TYR A 841 12.17 -17.05 3.80
N ASN A 842 12.22 -18.09 4.62
CA ASN A 842 12.27 -17.97 6.08
C ASN A 842 13.72 -17.67 6.51
N GLY A 843 14.09 -16.39 6.48
CA GLY A 843 15.45 -15.93 6.79
C GLY A 843 15.81 -16.13 8.26
N ILE A 844 14.83 -16.17 9.18
CA ILE A 844 15.06 -16.45 10.60
C ILE A 844 15.55 -17.92 10.75
N ALA A 845 14.85 -18.86 10.14
CA ALA A 845 15.24 -20.27 10.16
C ALA A 845 16.54 -20.52 9.38
N ALA A 846 16.73 -19.86 8.25
CA ALA A 846 17.93 -20.00 7.41
C ALA A 846 19.21 -19.45 8.07
N ASN A 847 19.06 -18.53 9.02
CA ASN A 847 20.15 -18.00 9.82
C ASN A 847 20.42 -18.80 11.11
N ALA A 848 19.62 -19.82 11.37
CA ALA A 848 19.76 -20.68 12.54
C ALA A 848 20.64 -21.90 12.24
N ALA A 849 21.48 -22.27 13.19
CA ALA A 849 22.28 -23.50 13.21
C ALA A 849 22.69 -23.82 14.64
N ILE A 850 22.99 -25.09 14.95
CA ILE A 850 23.29 -25.55 16.31
C ILE A 850 24.78 -25.83 16.54
N GLY A 851 25.63 -25.63 15.55
CA GLY A 851 27.06 -25.80 15.68
C GLY A 851 27.71 -24.73 16.57
N THR A 852 28.87 -25.06 17.09
CA THR A 852 29.59 -24.18 18.02
C THR A 852 29.87 -22.81 17.47
N SER A 853 30.22 -22.70 16.19
CA SER A 853 30.45 -21.43 15.48
C SER A 853 29.17 -20.56 15.34
N ALA A 854 28.02 -21.18 15.31
CA ALA A 854 26.74 -20.49 15.18
C ALA A 854 26.19 -20.00 16.53
N ILE A 855 26.44 -20.76 17.61
CA ILE A 855 25.92 -20.48 18.95
C ILE A 855 26.89 -19.71 19.84
N PHE A 856 28.19 -19.73 19.54
CA PHE A 856 29.24 -19.03 20.27
C PHE A 856 30.24 -18.38 19.33
N SER A 857 30.26 -17.07 19.31
CA SER A 857 31.16 -16.29 18.47
C SER A 857 31.65 -15.06 19.21
N ASN A 858 32.94 -14.75 19.13
CA ASN A 858 33.53 -13.57 19.74
C ASN A 858 33.16 -13.38 21.24
N SER A 859 33.27 -14.45 22.03
CA SER A 859 32.93 -14.48 23.44
C SER A 859 31.44 -14.29 23.75
N ALA A 860 30.55 -14.31 22.78
CA ALA A 860 29.12 -14.13 22.96
C ALA A 860 28.34 -15.39 22.59
N LEU A 861 27.36 -15.73 23.39
CA LEU A 861 26.38 -16.81 23.13
C LEU A 861 25.16 -16.25 22.39
N SER A 862 24.59 -17.07 21.50
CA SER A 862 23.40 -16.74 20.72
C SER A 862 22.36 -17.85 20.84
N ASN A 863 21.12 -17.49 21.19
CA ASN A 863 19.99 -18.41 21.17
C ASN A 863 19.63 -18.78 19.72
N GLN A 864 18.93 -19.90 19.58
CA GLN A 864 18.46 -20.38 18.29
C GLN A 864 16.95 -20.67 18.36
N PRO A 865 16.20 -20.46 17.27
CA PRO A 865 14.84 -20.98 17.14
C PRO A 865 14.86 -22.50 17.29
N LYS A 866 13.84 -23.07 17.99
CA LYS A 866 13.74 -24.53 18.15
C LYS A 866 13.62 -25.27 16.82
N ALA A 867 13.17 -24.60 15.76
CA ALA A 867 13.17 -25.12 14.39
C ALA A 867 14.59 -25.51 13.88
N ALA A 868 15.67 -24.94 14.44
CA ALA A 868 17.05 -25.33 14.11
C ALA A 868 17.34 -26.81 14.43
N PHE A 869 16.67 -27.35 15.44
CA PHE A 869 16.81 -28.78 15.82
C PHE A 869 16.11 -29.73 14.83
N ASN A 870 15.20 -29.24 13.97
CA ASN A 870 14.59 -30.06 12.94
C ASN A 870 15.60 -30.47 11.85
N THR A 871 16.63 -29.66 11.63
CA THR A 871 17.68 -29.94 10.66
C THR A 871 18.94 -30.52 11.30
N ASN A 872 19.22 -30.17 12.54
CA ASN A 872 20.47 -30.44 13.27
C ASN A 872 21.73 -29.90 12.53
N PHE A 873 21.59 -28.87 11.68
CA PHE A 873 22.70 -28.30 10.95
C PHE A 873 23.69 -27.61 11.88
N GLN A 874 24.96 -27.91 11.68
CA GLN A 874 26.06 -27.28 12.40
C GLN A 874 26.41 -25.92 11.81
N GLU A 875 26.29 -25.77 10.47
CA GLU A 875 26.56 -24.55 9.73
C GLU A 875 25.28 -24.05 9.01
N ARG A 876 25.18 -22.74 8.80
CA ARG A 876 24.03 -22.13 8.15
C ARG A 876 23.97 -22.49 6.66
N GLN A 877 22.83 -23.04 6.21
CA GLN A 877 22.61 -23.48 4.82
C GLN A 877 21.67 -22.51 4.07
N ARG A 878 21.99 -21.22 4.04
CA ARG A 878 21.10 -20.12 3.62
C ARG A 878 20.58 -20.21 2.19
N GLN A 879 21.27 -20.90 1.27
CA GLN A 879 20.85 -21.06 -0.12
C GLN A 879 20.09 -22.37 -0.39
N SER A 880 19.72 -23.14 0.63
CA SER A 880 18.91 -24.34 0.50
C SER A 880 17.45 -24.01 0.21
N ASP A 881 16.81 -24.74 -0.70
CA ASP A 881 15.38 -24.68 -0.97
C ASP A 881 14.51 -25.06 0.24
N TYR A 882 15.08 -25.78 1.22
CA TYR A 882 14.43 -26.12 2.49
C TYR A 882 13.82 -24.89 3.20
N TYR A 883 14.42 -23.72 3.04
CA TYR A 883 13.97 -22.48 3.67
C TYR A 883 12.98 -21.68 2.82
N ILE A 884 12.63 -22.17 1.63
CA ILE A 884 11.58 -21.60 0.80
C ILE A 884 10.27 -22.29 1.17
N GLN A 885 9.51 -21.66 2.06
CA GLN A 885 8.32 -22.25 2.64
C GLN A 885 7.05 -21.75 1.98
N ASN A 886 6.04 -22.62 1.92
CA ASN A 886 4.72 -22.25 1.41
C ASN A 886 4.08 -21.24 2.38
N ALA A 887 3.82 -20.03 1.88
CA ALA A 887 3.22 -18.92 2.62
C ALA A 887 1.76 -18.66 2.23
N SER A 888 1.10 -19.64 1.63
CA SER A 888 -0.35 -19.56 1.39
C SER A 888 -1.10 -19.39 2.71
N PHE A 889 -2.18 -18.62 2.69
CA PHE A 889 -2.94 -18.35 3.90
C PHE A 889 -4.42 -18.15 3.66
N LEU A 890 -5.20 -18.39 4.71
CA LEU A 890 -6.57 -17.93 4.89
C LEU A 890 -6.60 -17.03 6.14
N LYS A 891 -7.02 -15.78 5.98
CA LYS A 891 -7.14 -14.81 7.07
C LYS A 891 -8.58 -14.32 7.21
N ILE A 892 -9.03 -14.16 8.46
CA ILE A 892 -10.17 -13.30 8.80
C ILE A 892 -9.57 -11.99 9.29
N ASP A 893 -9.76 -10.93 8.51
CA ASP A 893 -9.17 -9.62 8.79
C ASP A 893 -9.90 -8.90 9.93
N ASN A 894 -11.24 -9.00 9.97
CA ASN A 894 -12.02 -8.45 11.07
C ASN A 894 -13.37 -9.17 11.26
N ILE A 895 -13.85 -9.11 12.50
CA ILE A 895 -15.20 -9.53 12.90
C ILE A 895 -15.81 -8.36 13.67
N THR A 896 -16.99 -7.89 13.29
CA THR A 896 -17.65 -6.72 13.88
C THR A 896 -19.07 -7.05 14.31
N LEU A 897 -19.43 -6.63 15.51
CA LEU A 897 -20.80 -6.60 16.02
C LEU A 897 -21.19 -5.15 16.29
N GLY A 898 -22.33 -4.71 15.78
CA GLY A 898 -22.82 -3.35 15.94
C GLY A 898 -24.27 -3.29 16.39
N TYR A 899 -24.60 -2.21 17.09
CA TYR A 899 -25.97 -1.84 17.49
C TYR A 899 -26.25 -0.39 17.10
N SER A 900 -27.23 -0.18 16.24
CA SER A 900 -27.68 1.15 15.80
C SER A 900 -28.86 1.62 16.64
N PHE A 901 -28.88 2.87 17.03
CA PHE A 901 -29.96 3.48 17.78
C PHE A 901 -30.45 4.75 17.08
N GLU A 902 -31.76 4.97 17.11
CA GLU A 902 -32.40 6.14 16.55
C GLU A 902 -33.21 6.83 17.66
N ASN A 903 -33.25 8.16 17.65
CA ASN A 903 -34.05 8.99 18.56
C ASN A 903 -33.84 8.71 20.07
N PHE A 904 -32.60 8.52 20.47
CA PHE A 904 -32.23 8.09 21.84
C PHE A 904 -32.55 9.14 22.92
N LEU A 905 -32.64 10.43 22.57
CA LEU A 905 -32.99 11.53 23.47
C LEU A 905 -34.16 12.32 22.85
N GLN A 906 -35.37 11.91 23.15
CA GLN A 906 -36.59 12.67 22.81
C GLN A 906 -36.81 13.81 23.82
N GLY A 907 -36.30 15.00 23.53
CA GLY A 907 -36.57 16.23 24.28
C GLY A 907 -36.69 17.40 23.32
N ALA A 908 -37.60 18.33 23.55
CA ALA A 908 -37.99 19.43 22.66
C ALA A 908 -36.90 20.41 22.23
N LYS A 909 -35.62 20.15 22.58
CA LYS A 909 -34.45 20.96 22.22
C LYS A 909 -33.42 20.24 21.31
N TYR A 910 -33.56 18.91 21.11
CA TYR A 910 -32.57 18.15 20.30
C TYR A 910 -33.35 17.29 19.29
N HIS A 911 -33.22 17.61 18.01
CA HIS A 911 -33.66 16.73 16.91
C HIS A 911 -32.95 15.38 17.09
N GLY A 912 -33.68 14.32 17.34
CA GLY A 912 -33.26 13.01 17.82
C GLY A 912 -31.86 12.54 17.49
N LEU A 913 -31.08 12.29 18.53
CA LEU A 913 -29.74 11.71 18.47
C LEU A 913 -29.81 10.30 17.84
N SER A 914 -29.12 10.08 16.74
CA SER A 914 -28.97 8.75 16.15
C SER A 914 -27.50 8.32 16.15
N GLY A 915 -27.24 7.04 16.20
CA GLY A 915 -25.88 6.57 16.22
C GLY A 915 -25.73 5.05 16.18
N ARG A 916 -24.50 4.62 16.31
CA ARG A 916 -24.13 3.19 16.32
C ARG A 916 -22.99 2.96 17.31
N LEU A 917 -23.15 1.98 18.19
CA LEU A 917 -22.08 1.38 19.00
C LEU A 917 -21.59 0.12 18.31
N TYR A 918 -20.30 -0.13 18.36
CA TYR A 918 -19.75 -1.36 17.75
C TYR A 918 -18.51 -1.86 18.47
N ALA A 919 -18.31 -3.18 18.39
CA ALA A 919 -17.10 -3.85 18.81
C ALA A 919 -16.52 -4.61 17.61
N THR A 920 -15.20 -4.53 17.43
CA THR A 920 -14.51 -5.21 16.34
C THR A 920 -13.26 -5.92 16.87
N VAL A 921 -13.05 -7.16 16.41
CA VAL A 921 -11.78 -7.86 16.58
C VAL A 921 -11.06 -7.85 15.24
N GLN A 922 -9.82 -7.34 15.20
CA GLN A 922 -8.98 -7.30 14.02
C GLN A 922 -7.91 -8.39 14.06
N ASN A 923 -7.62 -8.99 12.90
CA ASN A 923 -6.66 -10.09 12.71
C ASN A 923 -6.89 -11.31 13.62
N PRO A 924 -8.15 -11.75 13.89
CA PRO A 924 -8.41 -12.83 14.84
C PRO A 924 -7.84 -14.16 14.38
N ILE A 925 -7.90 -14.47 13.09
CA ILE A 925 -7.58 -15.80 12.56
C ILE A 925 -6.59 -15.67 11.38
N THR A 926 -5.53 -16.48 11.44
CA THR A 926 -4.62 -16.75 10.30
C THR A 926 -4.35 -18.24 10.26
N ILE A 927 -4.65 -18.88 9.14
CA ILE A 927 -4.38 -20.29 8.88
C ILE A 927 -3.34 -20.33 7.77
N THR A 928 -2.18 -20.90 8.02
CA THR A 928 -1.06 -20.96 7.09
C THR A 928 -0.15 -22.14 7.43
N PRO A 929 0.51 -22.75 6.45
CA PRO A 929 1.58 -23.72 6.69
C PRO A 929 2.95 -23.06 6.92
N TYR A 930 3.03 -21.71 6.90
CA TYR A 930 4.27 -20.97 7.07
C TYR A 930 4.68 -20.89 8.54
N ASP A 931 5.96 -21.19 8.82
CA ASP A 931 6.49 -21.25 10.21
C ASP A 931 6.93 -19.88 10.76
N GLY A 932 7.00 -18.81 9.94
CA GLY A 932 7.35 -17.47 10.39
C GLY A 932 6.22 -16.75 11.12
N LEU A 933 6.49 -15.53 11.59
CA LEU A 933 5.53 -14.72 12.37
C LEU A 933 4.27 -14.36 11.58
N ASP A 934 4.39 -14.09 10.31
CA ASP A 934 3.28 -13.75 9.40
C ASP A 934 3.58 -14.22 7.96
N PRO A 935 2.65 -14.90 7.28
CA PRO A 935 2.87 -15.36 5.90
C PRO A 935 2.85 -14.22 4.88
N GLU A 936 2.36 -13.03 5.23
CA GLU A 936 2.21 -11.90 4.33
C GLU A 936 3.45 -11.00 4.40
N VAL A 937 4.45 -11.37 3.61
CA VAL A 937 5.74 -10.68 3.50
C VAL A 937 5.86 -10.11 2.09
N ASP A 938 5.98 -8.79 1.98
CA ASP A 938 6.20 -8.17 0.66
C ASP A 938 7.54 -8.60 0.08
N GLY A 939 7.52 -8.99 -1.20
CA GLY A 939 8.71 -9.56 -1.86
C GLY A 939 9.12 -10.94 -1.34
N GLY A 940 8.51 -11.52 -0.31
CA GLY A 940 8.74 -12.89 0.14
C GLY A 940 10.06 -13.14 0.90
N MET A 941 10.74 -12.10 1.40
CA MET A 941 11.98 -12.22 2.18
C MET A 941 11.70 -11.90 3.65
N ASP A 942 11.44 -12.93 4.46
CA ASP A 942 11.17 -12.76 5.89
C ASP A 942 12.48 -12.66 6.68
N ARG A 943 12.91 -11.42 6.92
CA ARG A 943 14.13 -11.12 7.70
C ARG A 943 13.85 -10.40 9.01
N GLN A 944 12.87 -9.50 9.01
CA GLN A 944 12.59 -8.56 10.11
C GLN A 944 11.14 -8.06 10.04
N VAL A 945 10.19 -8.95 10.16
CA VAL A 945 8.78 -8.54 10.11
C VAL A 945 8.35 -7.99 11.47
N TYR A 946 7.91 -6.74 11.50
CA TYR A 946 7.17 -6.21 12.64
C TYR A 946 5.83 -6.97 12.74
N PRO A 947 5.59 -7.77 13.81
CA PRO A 947 4.43 -8.64 13.86
C PRO A 947 3.12 -7.85 13.88
N ARG A 948 2.13 -8.32 13.14
CA ARG A 948 0.79 -7.71 13.18
C ARG A 948 0.06 -8.11 14.45
N PRO A 949 -0.52 -7.14 15.19
CA PRO A 949 -1.24 -7.44 16.42
C PRO A 949 -2.62 -8.05 16.14
N ILE A 950 -3.13 -8.76 17.14
CA ILE A 950 -4.57 -8.91 17.33
C ILE A 950 -5.06 -7.69 18.10
N SER A 951 -6.17 -7.08 17.66
CA SER A 951 -6.71 -5.87 18.28
C SER A 951 -8.19 -6.01 18.56
N VAL A 952 -8.60 -5.58 19.74
CA VAL A 952 -10.02 -5.44 20.11
C VAL A 952 -10.33 -3.97 20.19
N LEU A 953 -11.38 -3.56 19.47
CA LEU A 953 -11.77 -2.16 19.31
C LEU A 953 -13.23 -1.97 19.73
N PHE A 954 -13.48 -0.89 20.46
CA PHE A 954 -14.81 -0.39 20.78
C PHE A 954 -15.00 1.00 20.21
N GLY A 955 -16.08 1.21 19.48
CA GLY A 955 -16.31 2.48 18.83
C GLY A 955 -17.75 2.95 18.89
N VAL A 956 -17.91 4.26 18.66
CA VAL A 956 -19.18 4.96 18.63
C VAL A 956 -19.23 5.93 17.45
N ASN A 957 -20.34 5.93 16.72
CA ASN A 957 -20.67 6.95 15.73
C ASN A 957 -21.94 7.65 16.18
N ILE A 958 -21.96 8.97 16.19
CA ILE A 958 -23.11 9.78 16.63
C ILE A 958 -23.41 10.83 15.57
N ASN A 959 -24.68 10.96 15.21
CA ASN A 959 -25.20 11.97 14.31
C ASN A 959 -26.15 12.89 15.09
N PHE A 960 -25.89 14.20 14.98
CA PHE A 960 -26.67 15.26 15.60
C PHE A 960 -27.49 16.04 14.58
#